data_7f4b208b4c8bf47c4c1ca93cd8b815ff
#
_entry.id   7f4b208b4c8bf47c4c1ca93cd8b815ff
#
_cell.length_a   1.000
_cell.length_b   1.000
_cell.length_c   1.000
_cell.angle_alpha   90.00
_cell.angle_beta   90.00
_cell.angle_gamma   90.00
#
_symmetry.space_group_name_H-M   'P 1'
#
loop_
_entity.id
_entity.type
_entity.pdbx_description
1 polymer ?
#
loop_
_entity_poly.entity_id
_entity_poly.type
_entity_poly.pdbx_seq_one_letter_code
_entity_poly.pdbx_strand_id
1 'polypeptide(L)'
;MPPSPRFNDCLIISAVRCSHNMRNPGRRHPPKSTPPAPEAQPERNNKMFFRILKKELKKKKAMNLIVFLFITLAAMFVGSGLNNVITVMNGTDYYLDKAGVGDFVIITMGKGSVGALDEMLSTEPAIDDYRLDTVIFGSRDSLKKEDGSAIETRNVLLMQDLSESSFHFFDKNNEIPKPLEPGHCYVTGNFMKQNDLKPGDILEVGQEGVSVRLIVDGKVKDALLGSQFMGNTRVLMHSDDYAVFKNNEIIAKDYSGQVCCIDTHDTEAVQEAAAKCSNINFANPRSTVSMCYVMDMIVAFIVLILSACLIILSFVVLKVSLSFTITREYREIGVMKAIGIKNRKIRVLYLTKYFAMAIAGSLIGFFLSIPLSNVLMASVTENMVLGNDLGYGINAIGAILVVITIVALSYFATRIVKKATPVDAIRTGSSGERYSKKSKLHLSRAKRTGTSSFLAINDTISSPKRYISIVIAFTLCMLFVLMMVNTTNTMQSEKLITAFGTKGDIYVDSVSESMKIMGNDMDYMNNYFDGLDKKLQDLGIPGHFAQEWQYTYNADINGKTHRLICEHGFRTDFNELVFTEGTPPQNRNEVAVTSIIAKKLNVKIGDTMIIDFGSEKLPCIITAYYQSFNQLGEVVRLHPDAPVDPEHMTSTMAFQINFDDDPSAKQIEERKAIIAANFTNDKVETCAEYVASCINVVPTMLAVQWLLLAITVLVVILVTILMEVSFIADEKSQIALLKAIGIKNSKIYRWHVLRFVIVTVFAMILAAALSIPATNLCISPIFGMMGVSKINYAINALQIFLLYPGIIVITTLITAFLTSLSSRSIKSSDTANIE
;
A
#
# COMPACT_ATOMS: atom_id res chain seq x y z
N MET A 1 -17.30 -27.27 44.34
CA MET A 1 -17.47 -28.54 45.12
C MET A 1 -17.02 -29.68 44.24
N PRO A 2 -16.13 -30.54 44.73
CA PRO A 2 -15.48 -31.65 44.04
C PRO A 2 -16.23 -32.98 44.32
N PRO A 3 -15.74 -34.19 44.02
CA PRO A 3 -14.39 -34.61 43.66
C PRO A 3 -14.28 -35.76 42.63
N SER A 4 -13.02 -36.04 42.32
CA SER A 4 -12.49 -37.26 41.70
C SER A 4 -12.82 -38.53 42.53
N PRO A 5 -12.56 -39.79 42.04
CA PRO A 5 -11.25 -40.34 42.37
C PRO A 5 -10.55 -41.24 41.37
N ARG A 6 -9.29 -41.37 41.66
CA ARG A 6 -8.27 -42.34 41.21
C ARG A 6 -8.70 -43.78 41.50
N PHE A 7 -8.17 -44.73 40.74
CA PHE A 7 -7.65 -45.96 41.37
C PHE A 7 -6.49 -46.58 40.56
N ASN A 8 -5.55 -46.95 41.33
CA ASN A 8 -4.26 -47.59 41.10
C ASN A 8 -4.39 -49.08 40.98
N ASP A 9 -3.28 -49.64 40.52
CA ASP A 9 -2.58 -50.83 41.00
C ASP A 9 -2.99 -52.19 40.52
N CYS A 10 -2.03 -52.89 40.15
CA CYS A 10 -1.36 -54.13 40.67
C CYS A 10 -1.04 -55.12 39.56
N LEU A 11 0.19 -55.40 39.32
CA LEU A 11 1.16 -56.32 39.94
C LEU A 11 1.12 -57.76 39.43
N ILE A 12 2.23 -58.25 38.87
CA ILE A 12 3.12 -59.31 39.31
C ILE A 12 2.92 -60.73 38.71
N ILE A 13 4.07 -61.24 38.16
CA ILE A 13 4.64 -62.61 38.30
C ILE A 13 4.05 -63.67 37.39
N SER A 14 4.82 -64.50 36.62
CA SER A 14 5.86 -65.42 37.08
C SER A 14 6.62 -66.10 35.94
N ALA A 15 7.83 -66.36 36.26
CA ALA A 15 8.75 -67.28 35.52
C ALA A 15 8.44 -68.75 35.80
N VAL A 16 8.67 -69.58 34.81
CA VAL A 16 8.99 -70.97 35.04
C VAL A 16 10.09 -71.42 34.09
N ARG A 17 11.17 -71.92 34.74
CA ARG A 17 12.24 -72.69 34.14
C ARG A 17 11.78 -74.12 33.84
N CYS A 18 12.35 -74.73 32.83
CA CYS A 18 12.77 -76.12 32.94
C CYS A 18 13.96 -76.44 32.03
N SER A 19 14.87 -77.07 32.64
CA SER A 19 16.21 -77.48 32.28
C SER A 19 16.24 -78.91 31.78
N HIS A 20 17.38 -79.31 31.21
CA HIS A 20 18.00 -80.60 31.01
C HIS A 20 18.05 -81.13 29.59
N ASN A 21 19.12 -81.69 29.04
CA ASN A 21 20.34 -82.26 29.52
C ASN A 21 21.41 -82.39 28.44
N MET A 22 22.64 -82.18 28.77
CA MET A 22 23.91 -82.84 28.44
C MET A 22 24.06 -83.75 27.24
N ARG A 23 25.09 -83.48 26.41
CA ARG A 23 26.33 -84.28 26.31
C ARG A 23 27.33 -83.69 25.29
N ASN A 24 28.52 -83.43 25.75
CA ASN A 24 29.80 -83.26 25.04
C ASN A 24 30.47 -84.57 24.80
N PRO A 25 31.62 -84.75 24.03
CA PRO A 25 32.53 -83.69 23.49
C PRO A 25 33.16 -84.12 22.11
N GLY A 26 33.85 -83.14 21.51
CA GLY A 26 35.01 -83.46 20.74
C GLY A 26 35.27 -82.78 19.42
N ARG A 27 36.27 -81.98 19.42
CA ARG A 27 37.30 -81.63 18.43
C ARG A 27 37.30 -80.16 17.99
N ARG A 28 38.36 -79.53 18.40
CA ARG A 28 38.79 -78.14 18.06
C ARG A 28 39.25 -78.12 16.58
N HIS A 29 38.73 -77.09 15.89
CA HIS A 29 39.44 -76.45 14.77
C HIS A 29 39.43 -74.94 14.97
N PRO A 30 40.52 -74.19 14.58
CA PRO A 30 40.59 -72.73 14.85
C PRO A 30 39.65 -71.90 13.97
N PRO A 31 39.17 -70.74 14.42
CA PRO A 31 38.30 -69.91 13.60
C PRO A 31 39.08 -69.24 12.50
N LYS A 32 38.57 -69.39 11.30
CA LYS A 32 38.98 -68.57 10.12
C LYS A 32 38.53 -67.16 10.38
N SER A 33 39.47 -66.20 10.35
CA SER A 33 39.24 -64.78 10.38
C SER A 33 38.26 -64.39 9.29
N THR A 34 37.09 -63.80 9.69
CA THR A 34 36.20 -63.08 8.80
C THR A 34 36.89 -61.79 8.35
N PRO A 35 36.87 -61.43 7.04
CA PRO A 35 37.38 -60.16 6.59
C PRO A 35 36.52 -59.03 7.14
N PRO A 36 37.09 -57.84 7.51
CA PRO A 36 36.37 -56.69 7.98
C PRO A 36 35.38 -56.23 6.92
N ALA A 37 34.17 -55.94 7.33
CA ALA A 37 33.16 -55.33 6.47
C ALA A 37 33.75 -54.07 5.82
N PRO A 38 33.52 -53.82 4.52
CA PRO A 38 34.06 -52.65 3.85
C PRO A 38 33.44 -51.37 4.49
N GLU A 39 34.28 -50.55 5.09
CA GLU A 39 33.92 -49.18 5.49
C GLU A 39 33.26 -48.46 4.32
N ALA A 40 32.02 -48.09 4.49
CA ALA A 40 31.26 -47.33 3.49
C ALA A 40 31.93 -45.98 3.27
N GLN A 41 32.65 -45.81 2.18
CA GLN A 41 33.27 -44.55 1.77
C GLN A 41 32.21 -43.45 1.60
N PRO A 42 32.31 -42.32 2.28
CA PRO A 42 31.32 -41.23 2.20
C PRO A 42 31.22 -40.59 0.82
N GLU A 43 32.23 -40.62 0.02
CA GLU A 43 32.25 -40.04 -1.35
C GLU A 43 31.36 -40.76 -2.39
N ARG A 44 31.16 -42.08 -2.26
CA ARG A 44 30.31 -42.83 -3.20
C ARG A 44 28.82 -42.52 -3.01
N ASN A 45 28.40 -42.18 -1.79
CA ASN A 45 27.01 -41.80 -1.48
C ASN A 45 26.64 -40.47 -2.09
N ASN A 46 27.52 -39.46 -2.08
CA ASN A 46 27.25 -38.13 -2.63
C ASN A 46 27.07 -38.15 -4.16
N LYS A 47 27.90 -38.85 -4.91
CA LYS A 47 27.78 -38.99 -6.37
C LYS A 47 26.47 -39.70 -6.78
N MET A 48 26.03 -40.68 -6.02
CA MET A 48 24.76 -41.39 -6.26
C MET A 48 23.54 -40.44 -5.98
N PHE A 49 23.60 -39.65 -4.94
CA PHE A 49 22.56 -38.65 -4.60
C PHE A 49 22.39 -37.61 -5.70
N PHE A 50 23.49 -37.05 -6.21
CA PHE A 50 23.46 -36.07 -7.30
C PHE A 50 22.91 -36.66 -8.60
N ARG A 51 23.23 -37.95 -8.91
CA ARG A 51 22.67 -38.63 -10.10
C ARG A 51 21.16 -38.87 -9.97
N ILE A 52 20.68 -39.23 -8.79
CA ILE A 52 19.24 -39.43 -8.54
C ILE A 52 18.52 -38.10 -8.61
N LEU A 53 19.06 -37.03 -7.99
CA LEU A 53 18.51 -35.69 -8.04
C LEU A 53 18.38 -35.19 -9.49
N LYS A 54 19.43 -35.35 -10.30
CA LYS A 54 19.42 -34.94 -11.73
C LYS A 54 18.38 -35.74 -12.55
N LYS A 55 18.20 -37.02 -12.26
CA LYS A 55 17.17 -37.86 -12.91
C LYS A 55 15.76 -37.43 -12.51
N GLU A 56 15.51 -37.15 -11.22
CA GLU A 56 14.23 -36.68 -10.69
C GLU A 56 13.86 -35.31 -11.23
N LEU A 57 14.79 -34.37 -11.29
CA LEU A 57 14.56 -33.06 -11.89
C LEU A 57 14.21 -33.14 -13.38
N LYS A 58 14.82 -34.10 -14.13
CA LYS A 58 14.53 -34.31 -15.56
C LYS A 58 13.20 -35.03 -15.82
N LYS A 59 12.73 -35.91 -14.89
CA LYS A 59 11.57 -36.77 -15.10
C LYS A 59 10.23 -36.01 -15.19
N LYS A 60 10.10 -34.82 -14.47
CA LYS A 60 8.89 -34.04 -14.41
C LYS A 60 9.21 -32.55 -14.64
N LYS A 61 9.84 -32.23 -15.77
CA LYS A 61 10.40 -30.90 -16.06
C LYS A 61 9.39 -29.77 -15.86
N ALA A 62 8.20 -29.87 -16.45
CA ALA A 62 7.18 -28.80 -16.38
C ALA A 62 6.74 -28.49 -14.94
N MET A 63 6.42 -29.54 -14.15
CA MET A 63 5.98 -29.36 -12.78
C MET A 63 7.10 -28.82 -11.86
N ASN A 64 8.32 -29.31 -12.04
CA ASN A 64 9.47 -28.82 -11.29
C ASN A 64 9.80 -27.37 -11.66
N LEU A 65 9.66 -27.00 -12.94
CA LEU A 65 9.84 -25.61 -13.41
C LEU A 65 8.81 -24.67 -12.77
N ILE A 66 7.53 -25.06 -12.73
CA ILE A 66 6.47 -24.24 -12.16
C ILE A 66 6.69 -24.06 -10.65
N VAL A 67 7.03 -25.14 -9.93
CA VAL A 67 7.37 -25.03 -8.49
C VAL A 67 8.58 -24.13 -8.28
N PHE A 68 9.58 -24.24 -9.12
CA PHE A 68 10.76 -23.39 -9.10
C PHE A 68 10.41 -21.91 -9.32
N LEU A 69 9.55 -21.60 -10.31
CA LEU A 69 9.05 -20.25 -10.56
C LEU A 69 8.27 -19.69 -9.36
N PHE A 70 7.44 -20.51 -8.72
CA PHE A 70 6.75 -20.07 -7.48
C PHE A 70 7.70 -19.79 -6.33
N ILE A 71 8.75 -20.58 -6.18
CA ILE A 71 9.81 -20.34 -5.19
C ILE A 71 10.50 -19.00 -5.48
N THR A 72 10.85 -18.78 -6.74
CA THR A 72 11.50 -17.55 -7.20
C THR A 72 10.61 -16.34 -6.95
N LEU A 73 9.33 -16.41 -7.31
CA LEU A 73 8.36 -15.34 -7.03
C LEU A 73 8.19 -15.12 -5.52
N ALA A 74 8.06 -16.19 -4.73
CA ALA A 74 7.96 -16.07 -3.29
C ALA A 74 9.17 -15.35 -2.68
N ALA A 75 10.38 -15.72 -3.09
CA ALA A 75 11.61 -15.11 -2.60
C ALA A 75 11.74 -13.64 -3.06
N MET A 76 11.33 -13.35 -4.29
CA MET A 76 11.29 -12.01 -4.83
C MET A 76 10.33 -11.10 -4.01
N PHE A 77 9.11 -11.58 -3.73
CA PHE A 77 8.13 -10.80 -2.97
C PHE A 77 8.46 -10.68 -1.49
N VAL A 78 8.99 -11.75 -0.85
CA VAL A 78 9.39 -11.69 0.56
C VAL A 78 10.59 -10.77 0.73
N GLY A 79 11.59 -10.88 -0.14
CA GLY A 79 12.77 -10.03 -0.10
C GLY A 79 12.42 -8.57 -0.30
N SER A 80 11.70 -8.25 -1.39
CA SER A 80 11.26 -6.88 -1.67
C SER A 80 10.32 -6.34 -0.58
N GLY A 81 9.34 -7.14 -0.14
CA GLY A 81 8.37 -6.71 0.86
C GLY A 81 8.99 -6.40 2.22
N LEU A 82 9.87 -7.27 2.74
CA LEU A 82 10.58 -7.02 4.00
C LEU A 82 11.46 -5.77 3.91
N ASN A 83 12.18 -5.62 2.80
CA ASN A 83 13.02 -4.45 2.58
C ASN A 83 12.18 -3.17 2.57
N ASN A 84 11.08 -3.16 1.81
CA ASN A 84 10.21 -1.99 1.71
C ASN A 84 9.62 -1.61 3.08
N VAL A 85 9.20 -2.60 3.90
CA VAL A 85 8.69 -2.33 5.25
C VAL A 85 9.71 -1.62 6.12
N ILE A 86 10.92 -2.17 6.21
CA ILE A 86 11.96 -1.64 7.10
C ILE A 86 12.44 -0.28 6.59
N THR A 87 12.60 -0.13 5.27
CA THR A 87 13.00 1.13 4.64
C THR A 87 11.98 2.23 4.88
N VAL A 88 10.68 1.91 4.82
CA VAL A 88 9.61 2.89 5.04
C VAL A 88 9.46 3.24 6.51
N MET A 89 9.50 2.25 7.42
CA MET A 89 9.33 2.52 8.85
C MET A 89 10.41 3.42 9.46
N ASN A 90 11.62 3.36 8.94
CA ASN A 90 12.76 4.15 9.43
C ASN A 90 13.15 5.28 8.48
N GLY A 91 12.57 5.32 7.28
CA GLY A 91 13.02 6.20 6.20
C GLY A 91 12.80 7.67 6.48
N THR A 92 11.69 8.01 7.13
CA THR A 92 11.33 9.41 7.42
C THR A 92 12.28 10.01 8.43
N ASP A 93 12.53 9.33 9.55
CA ASP A 93 13.44 9.81 10.58
C ASP A 93 14.88 9.96 10.03
N TYR A 94 15.35 8.95 9.29
CA TYR A 94 16.64 9.03 8.62
C TYR A 94 16.75 10.23 7.66
N TYR A 95 15.68 10.49 6.88
CA TYR A 95 15.66 11.60 5.94
C TYR A 95 15.70 12.96 6.64
N LEU A 96 14.90 13.13 7.68
CA LEU A 96 14.87 14.35 8.48
C LEU A 96 16.20 14.60 9.19
N ASP A 97 16.81 13.55 9.79
CA ASP A 97 18.13 13.65 10.40
C ASP A 97 19.20 14.07 9.38
N LYS A 98 19.22 13.41 8.22
CA LYS A 98 20.19 13.69 7.17
C LYS A 98 20.06 15.10 6.60
N ALA A 99 18.83 15.63 6.55
CA ALA A 99 18.54 16.99 6.11
C ALA A 99 18.85 18.07 7.17
N GLY A 100 19.03 17.66 8.41
CA GLY A 100 19.27 18.58 9.53
C GLY A 100 17.99 19.19 10.08
N VAL A 101 16.84 18.52 9.93
CA VAL A 101 15.58 18.95 10.55
C VAL A 101 15.62 18.61 12.05
N GLY A 102 15.48 19.64 12.89
CA GLY A 102 15.49 19.51 14.36
C GLY A 102 14.22 18.86 14.93
N ASP A 103 14.10 18.87 16.25
CA ASP A 103 12.98 18.29 16.99
C ASP A 103 11.68 19.10 16.87
N PHE A 104 11.79 20.40 16.59
CA PHE A 104 10.67 21.32 16.42
C PHE A 104 10.91 22.24 15.22
N VAL A 105 9.84 22.57 14.49
CA VAL A 105 9.89 23.41 13.29
C VAL A 105 8.93 24.57 13.41
N ILE A 106 9.39 25.78 13.13
CA ILE A 106 8.56 26.99 13.08
C ILE A 106 8.74 27.65 11.71
N ILE A 107 7.63 28.05 11.10
CA ILE A 107 7.63 28.86 9.86
C ILE A 107 6.82 30.12 10.13
N THR A 108 7.45 31.25 9.90
CA THR A 108 6.80 32.57 9.93
C THR A 108 6.62 33.11 8.52
N MET A 109 5.60 33.90 8.25
CA MET A 109 5.32 34.44 6.92
C MET A 109 4.61 35.79 7.01
N GLY A 110 5.00 36.72 6.14
CA GLY A 110 4.34 38.00 5.95
C GLY A 110 4.96 39.13 6.75
N LYS A 111 4.26 40.24 6.80
CA LYS A 111 4.74 41.49 7.42
C LYS A 111 5.11 41.28 8.90
N GLY A 112 6.36 41.64 9.27
CA GLY A 112 6.86 41.51 10.64
C GLY A 112 7.22 40.09 11.05
N SER A 113 7.32 39.14 10.10
CA SER A 113 7.71 37.75 10.36
C SER A 113 9.21 37.58 10.61
N VAL A 114 10.04 38.41 9.98
CA VAL A 114 11.48 38.42 10.20
C VAL A 114 11.78 39.07 11.56
N GLY A 115 12.48 38.33 12.43
CA GLY A 115 12.75 38.74 13.81
C GLY A 115 11.62 38.42 14.81
N ALA A 116 10.48 37.87 14.36
CA ALA A 116 9.38 37.52 15.25
C ALA A 116 9.74 36.43 16.28
N LEU A 117 10.76 35.64 16.00
CA LEU A 117 11.25 34.54 16.85
C LEU A 117 12.45 34.95 17.74
N ASP A 118 13.08 36.10 17.54
CA ASP A 118 14.37 36.46 18.17
C ASP A 118 14.31 36.43 19.71
N GLU A 119 13.22 36.95 20.29
CA GLU A 119 13.02 36.96 21.73
C GLU A 119 12.87 35.53 22.26
N MET A 120 12.04 34.72 21.63
CA MET A 120 11.84 33.32 22.02
C MET A 120 13.14 32.50 21.89
N LEU A 121 13.84 32.62 20.76
CA LEU A 121 15.07 31.86 20.51
C LEU A 121 16.21 32.21 21.48
N SER A 122 16.20 33.45 22.01
CA SER A 122 17.21 33.91 22.96
C SER A 122 16.88 33.66 24.43
N THR A 123 15.59 33.48 24.78
CA THR A 123 15.14 33.44 26.18
C THR A 123 14.60 32.08 26.63
N GLU A 124 14.19 31.21 25.70
CA GLU A 124 13.59 29.94 26.06
C GLU A 124 14.67 28.89 26.45
N PRO A 125 14.71 28.44 27.73
CA PRO A 125 15.74 27.54 28.20
C PRO A 125 15.65 26.11 27.62
N ALA A 126 14.48 25.73 27.06
CA ALA A 126 14.26 24.43 26.47
C ALA A 126 14.92 24.27 25.09
N ILE A 127 15.42 25.36 24.50
CA ILE A 127 16.10 25.35 23.20
C ILE A 127 17.59 25.03 23.41
N ASP A 128 18.04 23.92 22.85
CA ASP A 128 19.43 23.49 22.92
C ASP A 128 20.28 24.10 21.78
N ASP A 129 19.72 24.12 20.56
CA ASP A 129 20.31 24.74 19.37
C ASP A 129 19.22 25.07 18.36
N TYR A 130 19.48 25.98 17.41
CA TYR A 130 18.54 26.29 16.35
C TYR A 130 19.24 26.67 15.05
N ARG A 131 18.51 26.47 13.94
CA ARG A 131 18.92 26.87 12.58
C ARG A 131 17.80 27.70 11.98
N LEU A 132 18.18 28.86 11.43
CA LEU A 132 17.21 29.84 10.95
C LEU A 132 17.58 30.28 9.54
N ASP A 133 16.70 30.00 8.60
CA ASP A 133 16.81 30.45 7.21
C ASP A 133 15.78 31.52 6.90
N THR A 134 16.20 32.56 6.16
CA THR A 134 15.23 33.54 5.63
C THR A 134 14.80 33.11 4.23
N VAL A 135 13.50 33.14 3.97
CA VAL A 135 12.90 32.75 2.70
C VAL A 135 11.95 33.85 2.20
N ILE A 136 11.71 33.89 0.91
CA ILE A 136 10.73 34.76 0.30
C ILE A 136 9.57 33.91 -0.19
N PHE A 137 8.37 34.30 0.19
CA PHE A 137 7.13 33.63 -0.21
C PHE A 137 6.57 34.28 -1.48
N GLY A 138 6.09 33.46 -2.39
CA GLY A 138 5.40 33.88 -3.59
C GLY A 138 4.15 33.06 -3.83
N SER A 139 3.42 33.42 -4.87
CA SER A 139 2.24 32.71 -5.32
C SER A 139 2.48 31.98 -6.64
N ARG A 140 1.46 31.26 -7.13
CA ARG A 140 1.46 30.65 -8.46
C ARG A 140 1.77 31.66 -9.57
N ASP A 141 1.25 32.87 -9.48
CA ASP A 141 1.44 33.96 -10.45
C ASP A 141 2.89 34.45 -10.51
N SER A 142 3.69 34.10 -9.48
CA SER A 142 5.12 34.42 -9.44
C SER A 142 5.95 33.55 -10.37
N LEU A 143 5.38 32.50 -10.96
CA LEU A 143 6.11 31.53 -11.79
C LEU A 143 5.49 31.46 -13.19
N LYS A 144 6.34 31.57 -14.24
CA LYS A 144 5.95 31.41 -15.64
C LYS A 144 6.97 30.55 -16.38
N LYS A 145 6.48 29.78 -17.35
CA LYS A 145 7.36 29.11 -18.31
C LYS A 145 7.82 30.11 -19.38
N GLU A 146 8.87 29.76 -20.13
CA GLU A 146 9.39 30.59 -21.22
C GLU A 146 8.33 30.96 -22.29
N ASP A 147 7.37 30.09 -22.52
CA ASP A 147 6.26 30.31 -23.47
C ASP A 147 5.15 31.20 -22.88
N GLY A 148 5.29 31.70 -21.65
CA GLY A 148 4.29 32.46 -20.93
C GLY A 148 3.12 31.64 -20.40
N SER A 149 3.13 30.32 -20.54
CA SER A 149 2.08 29.46 -20.00
C SER A 149 2.13 29.43 -18.47
N ALA A 150 0.94 29.38 -17.88
CA ALA A 150 0.79 29.30 -16.44
C ALA A 150 1.37 27.99 -15.89
N ILE A 151 1.90 28.07 -14.69
CA ILE A 151 2.45 26.94 -13.97
C ILE A 151 1.37 26.31 -13.10
N GLU A 152 1.29 25.00 -13.14
CA GLU A 152 0.40 24.24 -12.27
C GLU A 152 1.05 24.00 -10.89
N THR A 153 0.67 24.79 -9.92
CA THR A 153 0.96 24.53 -8.50
C THR A 153 -0.19 25.05 -7.65
N ARG A 154 -0.50 24.34 -6.58
CA ARG A 154 -1.44 24.79 -5.54
C ARG A 154 -0.73 25.40 -4.36
N ASN A 155 0.57 25.19 -4.30
CA ASN A 155 1.31 25.38 -3.07
C ASN A 155 1.99 26.75 -3.07
N VAL A 156 2.28 27.20 -1.89
CA VAL A 156 3.06 28.42 -1.68
C VAL A 156 4.44 28.21 -2.32
N LEU A 157 4.89 29.20 -3.08
CA LEU A 157 6.24 29.26 -3.60
C LEU A 157 7.17 29.75 -2.50
N LEU A 158 8.30 29.08 -2.31
CA LEU A 158 9.40 29.54 -1.48
C LEU A 158 10.62 29.77 -2.35
N MET A 159 11.15 30.97 -2.32
CA MET A 159 12.41 31.33 -2.94
C MET A 159 13.49 31.40 -1.86
N GLN A 160 14.64 30.77 -2.11
CA GLN A 160 15.73 30.69 -1.14
C GLN A 160 17.08 30.64 -1.82
N ASP A 161 18.08 31.26 -1.21
CA ASP A 161 19.48 31.09 -1.57
C ASP A 161 19.99 29.72 -1.15
N LEU A 162 20.51 28.94 -2.12
CA LEU A 162 21.04 27.61 -1.84
C LEU A 162 22.29 27.67 -0.94
N SER A 163 23.11 28.71 -1.08
CA SER A 163 24.38 28.82 -0.37
C SER A 163 24.24 29.27 1.08
N GLU A 164 23.15 29.99 1.41
CA GLU A 164 22.86 30.46 2.77
C GLU A 164 21.98 29.48 3.54
N SER A 165 21.54 28.36 2.93
CA SER A 165 20.67 27.40 3.59
C SER A 165 21.39 26.62 4.68
N SER A 166 20.80 26.59 5.86
CA SER A 166 21.25 25.76 6.99
C SER A 166 20.77 24.31 6.88
N PHE A 167 19.84 24.02 5.94
CA PHE A 167 19.29 22.70 5.67
C PHE A 167 19.99 22.04 4.49
N HIS A 168 20.03 20.71 4.51
CA HIS A 168 20.55 19.94 3.39
C HIS A 168 19.44 19.51 2.45
N PHE A 169 19.56 19.92 1.20
CA PHE A 169 18.78 19.39 0.09
C PHE A 169 19.52 18.24 -0.57
N PHE A 170 18.82 17.42 -1.31
CA PHE A 170 19.42 16.28 -1.99
C PHE A 170 18.95 16.20 -3.44
N ASP A 171 19.88 15.87 -4.32
CA ASP A 171 19.60 15.64 -5.74
C ASP A 171 18.90 14.28 -5.97
N LYS A 172 18.67 13.95 -7.25
CA LYS A 172 18.10 12.66 -7.64
C LYS A 172 18.92 11.44 -7.20
N ASN A 173 20.22 11.62 -6.93
CA ASN A 173 21.14 10.55 -6.53
C ASN A 173 21.29 10.47 -4.99
N ASN A 174 20.55 11.28 -4.23
CA ASN A 174 20.66 11.46 -2.77
C ASN A 174 21.97 12.09 -2.30
N GLU A 175 22.61 12.86 -3.18
CA GLU A 175 23.81 13.65 -2.89
C GLU A 175 23.42 15.12 -2.69
N ILE A 176 24.25 15.88 -2.00
CA ILE A 176 24.07 17.33 -1.87
C ILE A 176 24.18 17.95 -3.28
N PRO A 177 23.21 18.80 -3.69
CA PRO A 177 23.24 19.42 -4.99
C PRO A 177 24.51 20.26 -5.20
N LYS A 178 24.95 20.35 -6.42
CA LYS A 178 26.11 21.19 -6.76
C LYS A 178 25.79 22.68 -6.53
N PRO A 179 26.77 23.51 -6.22
CA PRO A 179 26.57 24.95 -6.20
C PRO A 179 26.00 25.45 -7.52
N LEU A 180 25.06 26.40 -7.45
CA LEU A 180 24.45 27.01 -8.62
C LEU A 180 25.35 28.09 -9.22
N GLU A 181 25.26 28.27 -10.54
CA GLU A 181 25.75 29.46 -11.23
C GLU A 181 24.67 30.54 -11.27
N PRO A 182 25.02 31.84 -11.39
CA PRO A 182 24.05 32.90 -11.59
C PRO A 182 23.11 32.62 -12.80
N GLY A 183 21.81 32.82 -12.61
CA GLY A 183 20.80 32.51 -13.62
C GLY A 183 20.39 31.04 -13.65
N HIS A 184 20.76 30.24 -12.64
CA HIS A 184 20.39 28.82 -12.54
C HIS A 184 19.60 28.53 -11.26
N CYS A 185 18.76 27.49 -11.30
CA CYS A 185 17.97 27.07 -10.13
C CYS A 185 17.78 25.56 -10.03
N TYR A 186 17.52 25.11 -8.80
CA TYR A 186 16.90 23.81 -8.53
C TYR A 186 15.47 24.02 -8.08
N VAL A 187 14.59 23.06 -8.43
CA VAL A 187 13.19 23.06 -8.02
C VAL A 187 12.82 21.74 -7.32
N THR A 188 11.79 21.75 -6.49
CA THR A 188 11.29 20.53 -5.86
C THR A 188 10.79 19.52 -6.91
N GLY A 189 11.04 18.21 -6.66
CA GLY A 189 10.79 17.16 -7.64
C GLY A 189 9.34 17.03 -8.08
N ASN A 190 8.39 17.22 -7.18
CA ASN A 190 6.96 17.16 -7.48
C ASN A 190 6.53 18.27 -8.44
N PHE A 191 6.98 19.49 -8.19
CA PHE A 191 6.73 20.65 -9.05
C PHE A 191 7.25 20.43 -10.48
N MET A 192 8.49 19.92 -10.58
CA MET A 192 9.09 19.63 -11.88
C MET A 192 8.29 18.62 -12.70
N LYS A 193 7.76 17.58 -12.03
CA LYS A 193 6.97 16.53 -12.66
C LYS A 193 5.57 17.02 -13.06
N GLN A 194 4.91 17.77 -12.21
CA GLN A 194 3.55 18.30 -12.47
C GLN A 194 3.54 19.23 -13.68
N ASN A 195 4.62 19.99 -13.88
CA ASN A 195 4.74 20.97 -14.95
C ASN A 195 5.51 20.46 -16.17
N ASP A 196 5.87 19.17 -16.25
CA ASP A 196 6.69 18.55 -17.31
C ASP A 196 7.98 19.32 -17.61
N LEU A 197 8.59 19.90 -16.54
CA LEU A 197 9.84 20.62 -16.64
C LEU A 197 11.02 19.66 -16.74
N LYS A 198 12.00 20.03 -17.56
CA LYS A 198 13.24 19.26 -17.77
C LYS A 198 14.47 20.12 -17.44
N PRO A 199 15.60 19.49 -17.08
CA PRO A 199 16.84 20.22 -16.98
C PRO A 199 17.16 20.96 -18.29
N GLY A 200 17.45 22.26 -18.18
CA GLY A 200 17.64 23.17 -19.31
C GLY A 200 16.45 24.05 -19.66
N ASP A 201 15.25 23.77 -19.13
CA ASP A 201 14.09 24.64 -19.34
C ASP A 201 14.25 25.95 -18.56
N ILE A 202 13.65 27.03 -19.09
CA ILE A 202 13.70 28.34 -18.47
C ILE A 202 12.42 28.59 -17.65
N LEU A 203 12.62 29.03 -16.43
CA LEU A 203 11.59 29.41 -15.49
C LEU A 203 11.72 30.91 -15.22
N GLU A 204 10.68 31.70 -15.43
CA GLU A 204 10.64 33.09 -15.01
C GLU A 204 9.99 33.14 -13.62
N VAL A 205 10.75 33.66 -12.66
CA VAL A 205 10.33 33.87 -11.28
C VAL A 205 10.15 35.37 -11.06
N GLY A 206 8.95 35.79 -10.71
CA GLY A 206 8.64 37.22 -10.53
C GLY A 206 7.78 37.48 -9.29
N GLN A 207 8.03 38.62 -8.64
CA GLN A 207 7.27 39.12 -7.49
C GLN A 207 7.30 40.64 -7.48
N GLU A 208 6.16 41.30 -7.27
CA GLU A 208 6.04 42.75 -7.13
C GLU A 208 6.81 43.56 -8.21
N GLY A 209 6.66 43.16 -9.48
CA GLY A 209 7.29 43.85 -10.61
C GLY A 209 8.79 43.56 -10.82
N VAL A 210 9.36 42.73 -10.00
CA VAL A 210 10.73 42.23 -10.15
C VAL A 210 10.66 40.81 -10.72
N SER A 211 11.47 40.49 -11.73
CA SER A 211 11.53 39.12 -12.26
C SER A 211 12.96 38.72 -12.62
N VAL A 212 13.23 37.43 -12.47
CA VAL A 212 14.51 36.80 -12.84
C VAL A 212 14.21 35.57 -13.70
N ARG A 213 14.99 35.37 -14.76
CA ARG A 213 14.92 34.18 -15.60
C ARG A 213 15.98 33.19 -15.18
N LEU A 214 15.55 31.98 -14.83
CA LEU A 214 16.40 30.95 -14.28
C LEU A 214 16.34 29.68 -15.15
N ILE A 215 17.49 29.08 -15.39
CA ILE A 215 17.61 27.78 -16.05
C ILE A 215 17.47 26.69 -14.98
N VAL A 216 16.55 25.77 -15.18
CA VAL A 216 16.34 24.64 -14.26
C VAL A 216 17.46 23.61 -14.43
N ASP A 217 18.37 23.49 -13.45
CA ASP A 217 19.44 22.47 -13.48
C ASP A 217 18.94 21.08 -13.12
N GLY A 218 17.89 21.02 -12.32
CA GLY A 218 17.28 19.74 -11.91
C GLY A 218 16.38 19.84 -10.72
N LYS A 219 16.01 18.67 -10.21
CA LYS A 219 15.15 18.56 -9.05
C LYS A 219 15.93 18.33 -7.76
N VAL A 220 15.39 18.88 -6.68
CA VAL A 220 15.85 18.60 -5.32
C VAL A 220 14.76 17.96 -4.47
N LYS A 221 15.20 17.23 -3.45
CA LYS A 221 14.39 16.69 -2.38
C LYS A 221 14.53 17.62 -1.18
N ASP A 222 13.39 18.10 -0.71
CA ASP A 222 13.25 18.97 0.45
C ASP A 222 12.60 18.17 1.59
N ALA A 223 13.36 17.93 2.67
CA ALA A 223 12.88 17.09 3.77
C ALA A 223 11.81 17.79 4.62
N LEU A 224 11.76 19.11 4.60
CA LEU A 224 10.84 19.87 5.41
C LEU A 224 9.49 20.08 4.72
N LEU A 225 9.50 20.53 3.47
CA LEU A 225 8.30 20.98 2.75
C LEU A 225 8.01 20.20 1.46
N GLY A 226 8.89 19.30 1.04
CA GLY A 226 8.83 18.58 -0.24
C GLY A 226 7.96 17.32 -0.22
N SER A 227 7.26 16.97 0.87
CA SER A 227 6.33 15.84 0.89
C SER A 227 5.16 16.09 -0.08
N GLN A 228 4.54 15.03 -0.58
CA GLN A 228 3.37 15.17 -1.47
C GLN A 228 2.18 15.86 -0.78
N PHE A 229 2.08 15.70 0.53
CA PHE A 229 1.02 16.31 1.33
C PHE A 229 1.23 17.81 1.54
N MET A 230 2.44 18.22 1.94
CA MET A 230 2.80 19.64 2.08
C MET A 230 2.87 20.32 0.73
N GLY A 231 3.49 19.66 -0.24
CA GLY A 231 3.48 19.99 -1.66
C GLY A 231 4.00 21.37 -2.03
N ASN A 232 4.73 22.06 -1.14
CA ASN A 232 5.24 23.40 -1.40
C ASN A 232 6.31 23.38 -2.51
N THR A 233 6.25 24.38 -3.35
CA THR A 233 7.26 24.58 -4.39
C THR A 233 8.40 25.39 -3.82
N ARG A 234 9.59 24.81 -3.76
CA ARG A 234 10.80 25.55 -3.43
C ARG A 234 11.64 25.76 -4.69
N VAL A 235 12.03 27.00 -4.91
CA VAL A 235 13.01 27.40 -5.93
C VAL A 235 14.27 27.82 -5.21
N LEU A 236 15.33 27.03 -5.36
CA LEU A 236 16.66 27.34 -4.84
C LEU A 236 17.42 28.03 -5.96
N MET A 237 18.01 29.18 -5.68
CA MET A 237 18.68 30.00 -6.65
C MET A 237 20.08 30.45 -6.16
N HIS A 238 20.85 31.02 -7.05
CA HIS A 238 22.15 31.63 -6.71
C HIS A 238 21.92 32.88 -5.88
N SER A 239 22.92 33.24 -5.03
CA SER A 239 22.84 34.42 -4.14
C SER A 239 22.60 35.71 -4.88
N ASP A 240 23.18 35.91 -6.06
CA ASP A 240 23.00 37.14 -6.86
C ASP A 240 21.54 37.26 -7.36
N ASP A 241 20.92 36.13 -7.76
CA ASP A 241 19.56 36.12 -8.23
C ASP A 241 18.57 36.30 -7.06
N TYR A 242 18.86 35.71 -5.91
CA TYR A 242 18.07 35.88 -4.69
C TYR A 242 18.12 37.31 -4.15
N ALA A 243 19.29 37.96 -4.25
CA ALA A 243 19.49 39.34 -3.80
C ALA A 243 18.59 40.32 -4.55
N VAL A 244 18.18 40.02 -5.79
CA VAL A 244 17.27 40.88 -6.56
C VAL A 244 15.93 41.03 -5.85
N PHE A 245 15.44 39.96 -5.25
CA PHE A 245 14.20 39.95 -4.47
C PHE A 245 14.41 40.48 -3.04
N LYS A 246 15.48 40.04 -2.36
CA LYS A 246 15.80 40.42 -0.97
C LYS A 246 16.00 41.91 -0.81
N ASN A 247 16.56 42.60 -1.84
CA ASN A 247 16.81 44.04 -1.83
C ASN A 247 15.60 44.92 -2.20
N ASN A 248 14.48 44.31 -2.62
CA ASN A 248 13.24 45.05 -2.86
C ASN A 248 12.52 45.30 -1.53
N GLU A 249 12.27 46.59 -1.19
CA GLU A 249 11.68 46.99 0.09
C GLU A 249 10.29 46.36 0.35
N ILE A 250 9.47 46.26 -0.69
CA ILE A 250 8.11 45.69 -0.58
C ILE A 250 8.22 44.20 -0.32
N ILE A 251 9.04 43.50 -1.10
CA ILE A 251 9.22 42.06 -0.99
C ILE A 251 9.83 41.69 0.36
N ALA A 252 10.88 42.39 0.77
CA ALA A 252 11.53 42.17 2.06
C ALA A 252 10.61 42.39 3.26
N LYS A 253 9.65 43.33 3.13
CA LYS A 253 8.74 43.67 4.22
C LYS A 253 7.50 42.78 4.28
N ASP A 254 6.88 42.49 3.13
CA ASP A 254 5.54 41.90 3.09
C ASP A 254 5.54 40.44 2.68
N TYR A 255 6.62 39.94 1.99
CA TYR A 255 6.71 38.58 1.47
C TYR A 255 7.84 37.75 2.09
N SER A 256 8.65 38.31 2.98
CA SER A 256 9.67 37.56 3.68
C SER A 256 9.11 36.74 4.82
N GLY A 257 9.81 35.68 5.15
CA GLY A 257 9.55 34.84 6.30
C GLY A 257 10.79 34.09 6.73
N GLN A 258 10.65 33.32 7.79
CA GLN A 258 11.71 32.50 8.35
C GLN A 258 11.29 31.07 8.50
N VAL A 259 12.20 30.16 8.23
CA VAL A 259 12.11 28.73 8.52
C VAL A 259 13.11 28.41 9.62
N CYS A 260 12.62 28.06 10.80
CA CYS A 260 13.43 27.77 11.97
C CYS A 260 13.28 26.29 12.35
N CYS A 261 14.41 25.58 12.48
CA CYS A 261 14.47 24.27 13.08
C CYS A 261 15.20 24.34 14.41
N ILE A 262 14.58 23.80 15.43
CA ILE A 262 15.00 23.84 16.82
C ILE A 262 15.33 22.44 17.28
N ASP A 263 16.52 22.26 17.85
CA ASP A 263 16.87 21.08 18.60
C ASP A 263 16.53 21.35 20.09
N THR A 264 15.73 20.49 20.70
CA THR A 264 15.17 20.73 22.04
C THR A 264 15.01 19.45 22.84
N HIS A 265 15.22 19.55 24.13
CA HIS A 265 14.95 18.47 25.10
C HIS A 265 13.49 18.49 25.63
N ASP A 266 12.73 19.56 25.35
CA ASP A 266 11.31 19.69 25.76
C ASP A 266 10.47 20.40 24.66
N THR A 267 9.87 19.60 23.81
CA THR A 267 9.05 20.09 22.70
C THR A 267 7.76 20.76 23.15
N GLU A 268 7.23 20.42 24.35
CA GLU A 268 6.02 21.06 24.89
C GLU A 268 6.32 22.50 25.31
N ALA A 269 7.44 22.74 25.99
CA ALA A 269 7.88 24.07 26.41
C ALA A 269 8.11 24.99 25.19
N VAL A 270 8.77 24.48 24.14
CA VAL A 270 8.97 25.22 22.89
C VAL A 270 7.63 25.53 22.20
N GLN A 271 6.68 24.61 22.24
CA GLN A 271 5.35 24.82 21.67
C GLN A 271 4.56 25.89 22.43
N GLU A 272 4.64 25.91 23.77
CA GLU A 272 4.03 26.95 24.61
C GLU A 272 4.68 28.33 24.39
N ALA A 273 6.00 28.38 24.18
CA ALA A 273 6.70 29.61 23.87
C ALA A 273 6.33 30.11 22.46
N ALA A 274 6.28 29.25 21.47
CA ALA A 274 5.87 29.56 20.11
C ALA A 274 4.44 30.09 20.04
N ALA A 275 3.54 29.59 20.91
CA ALA A 275 2.15 30.07 20.96
C ALA A 275 2.02 31.56 21.34
N LYS A 276 3.04 32.15 21.96
CA LYS A 276 3.08 33.58 22.34
C LYS A 276 3.64 34.48 21.24
N CYS A 277 4.27 33.90 20.22
CA CYS A 277 4.86 34.65 19.11
C CYS A 277 3.81 35.01 18.06
N SER A 278 3.96 36.16 17.41
CA SER A 278 3.13 36.60 16.30
C SER A 278 3.63 36.06 14.95
N ASN A 279 2.79 36.13 13.94
CA ASN A 279 3.13 35.81 12.53
C ASN A 279 3.64 34.37 12.27
N ILE A 280 3.27 33.42 13.12
CA ILE A 280 3.61 32.02 12.93
C ILE A 280 2.52 31.33 12.10
N ASN A 281 2.91 30.78 10.97
CA ASN A 281 2.04 29.98 10.10
C ASN A 281 2.11 28.49 10.43
N PHE A 282 3.27 28.01 10.88
CA PHE A 282 3.48 26.61 11.24
C PHE A 282 4.39 26.53 12.46
N ALA A 283 3.99 25.81 13.49
CA ALA A 283 4.81 25.54 14.68
C ALA A 283 4.45 24.13 15.19
N ASN A 284 5.26 23.16 14.87
CA ASN A 284 4.96 21.78 15.18
C ASN A 284 6.22 20.95 15.46
N PRO A 285 6.11 19.91 16.28
CA PRO A 285 7.21 18.97 16.50
C PRO A 285 7.53 18.19 15.22
N ARG A 286 8.76 17.71 15.12
CA ARG A 286 9.26 16.87 14.03
C ARG A 286 8.35 15.69 13.69
N SER A 287 7.64 15.13 14.68
CA SER A 287 6.68 14.05 14.46
C SER A 287 5.56 14.44 13.49
N THR A 288 5.09 15.70 13.54
CA THR A 288 4.09 16.23 12.59
C THR A 288 4.67 16.35 11.18
N VAL A 289 5.92 16.83 11.05
CA VAL A 289 6.62 16.87 9.75
C VAL A 289 6.78 15.44 9.19
N SER A 290 7.15 14.49 10.04
CA SER A 290 7.23 13.07 9.68
C SER A 290 5.89 12.51 9.17
N MET A 291 4.77 12.91 9.80
CA MET A 291 3.43 12.52 9.38
C MET A 291 3.05 13.07 8.00
N CYS A 292 3.60 14.21 7.57
CA CYS A 292 3.35 14.73 6.22
C CYS A 292 3.79 13.77 5.11
N TYR A 293 4.71 12.85 5.41
CA TYR A 293 5.13 11.78 4.51
C TYR A 293 4.22 10.55 4.52
N VAL A 294 3.16 10.55 5.32
CA VAL A 294 2.21 9.41 5.40
C VAL A 294 1.56 9.12 4.03
N MET A 295 1.33 10.14 3.20
CA MET A 295 0.82 9.93 1.83
C MET A 295 1.79 9.14 0.96
N ASP A 296 3.08 9.46 1.03
CA ASP A 296 4.13 8.68 0.36
C ASP A 296 4.20 7.25 0.92
N MET A 297 3.95 7.09 2.22
CA MET A 297 3.94 5.81 2.92
C MET A 297 2.68 4.96 2.64
N ILE A 298 1.52 5.54 2.30
CA ILE A 298 0.30 4.78 1.95
C ILE A 298 0.59 3.79 0.83
N VAL A 299 1.28 4.22 -0.20
CA VAL A 299 1.68 3.34 -1.31
C VAL A 299 2.55 2.19 -0.80
N ALA A 300 3.51 2.49 0.08
CA ALA A 300 4.39 1.51 0.68
C ALA A 300 3.63 0.51 1.58
N PHE A 301 2.68 0.96 2.39
CA PHE A 301 1.82 0.08 3.21
C PHE A 301 0.95 -0.84 2.35
N ILE A 302 0.40 -0.33 1.25
CA ILE A 302 -0.37 -1.15 0.30
C ILE A 302 0.52 -2.23 -0.32
N VAL A 303 1.73 -1.86 -0.72
CA VAL A 303 2.74 -2.81 -1.24
C VAL A 303 3.14 -3.84 -0.18
N LEU A 304 3.20 -3.45 1.09
CA LEU A 304 3.47 -4.36 2.21
C LEU A 304 2.36 -5.40 2.37
N ILE A 305 1.10 -4.96 2.42
CA ILE A 305 -0.07 -5.85 2.48
C ILE A 305 -0.05 -6.81 1.29
N LEU A 306 0.21 -6.28 0.10
CA LEU A 306 0.39 -7.10 -1.10
C LEU A 306 1.47 -8.16 -0.92
N SER A 307 2.65 -7.77 -0.45
CA SER A 307 3.77 -8.68 -0.24
C SER A 307 3.40 -9.79 0.75
N ALA A 308 2.77 -9.45 1.88
CA ALA A 308 2.29 -10.43 2.85
C ALA A 308 1.33 -11.45 2.20
N CYS A 309 0.48 -11.00 1.34
CA CYS A 309 -0.51 -11.83 0.67
C CYS A 309 0.05 -12.69 -0.45
N LEU A 310 1.00 -12.18 -1.21
CA LEU A 310 1.74 -12.98 -2.18
C LEU A 310 2.59 -14.04 -1.49
N ILE A 311 3.10 -13.77 -0.28
CA ILE A 311 3.75 -14.76 0.58
C ILE A 311 2.75 -15.86 0.96
N ILE A 312 1.58 -15.51 1.47
CA ILE A 312 0.53 -16.48 1.84
C ILE A 312 0.13 -17.30 0.62
N LEU A 313 -0.12 -16.65 -0.52
CA LEU A 313 -0.45 -17.29 -1.78
C LEU A 313 0.62 -18.29 -2.20
N SER A 314 1.88 -17.88 -2.17
CA SER A 314 3.02 -18.75 -2.53
C SER A 314 3.07 -19.98 -1.64
N PHE A 315 2.82 -19.84 -0.32
CA PHE A 315 2.77 -20.97 0.59
C PHE A 315 1.58 -21.91 0.33
N VAL A 316 0.41 -21.37 0.03
CA VAL A 316 -0.77 -22.18 -0.33
C VAL A 316 -0.47 -23.01 -1.58
N VAL A 317 0.05 -22.37 -2.63
CA VAL A 317 0.36 -23.06 -3.89
C VAL A 317 1.48 -24.07 -3.72
N LEU A 318 2.53 -23.75 -2.98
CA LEU A 318 3.62 -24.68 -2.66
C LEU A 318 3.13 -25.89 -1.87
N LYS A 319 2.31 -25.67 -0.82
CA LYS A 319 1.73 -26.77 -0.04
C LYS A 319 0.91 -27.70 -0.92
N VAL A 320 0.11 -27.17 -1.82
CA VAL A 320 -0.75 -27.94 -2.74
C VAL A 320 0.11 -28.69 -3.74
N SER A 321 1.06 -28.02 -4.38
CA SER A 321 1.98 -28.63 -5.35
C SER A 321 2.81 -29.76 -4.73
N LEU A 322 3.34 -29.53 -3.52
CA LEU A 322 4.11 -30.53 -2.79
C LEU A 322 3.27 -31.74 -2.38
N SER A 323 2.10 -31.50 -1.79
CA SER A 323 1.18 -32.56 -1.39
C SER A 323 0.77 -33.42 -2.58
N PHE A 324 0.47 -32.77 -3.70
CA PHE A 324 0.07 -33.40 -4.93
C PHE A 324 1.21 -34.25 -5.52
N THR A 325 2.42 -33.71 -5.60
CA THR A 325 3.58 -34.44 -6.12
C THR A 325 3.87 -35.71 -5.30
N ILE A 326 3.80 -35.59 -3.96
CA ILE A 326 4.06 -36.74 -3.07
C ILE A 326 2.96 -37.78 -3.18
N THR A 327 1.69 -37.35 -3.29
CA THR A 327 0.57 -38.28 -3.48
C THR A 327 0.71 -39.06 -4.80
N ARG A 328 1.16 -38.42 -5.88
CA ARG A 328 1.40 -39.05 -7.17
C ARG A 328 2.57 -40.06 -7.16
N GLU A 329 3.55 -39.81 -6.31
CA GLU A 329 4.73 -40.66 -6.14
C GLU A 329 4.49 -41.76 -5.11
N TYR A 330 3.24 -41.90 -4.62
CA TYR A 330 2.89 -42.87 -3.58
C TYR A 330 3.27 -44.31 -3.93
N ARG A 331 3.09 -44.73 -5.20
CA ARG A 331 3.51 -46.04 -5.70
C ARG A 331 5.04 -46.20 -5.69
N GLU A 332 5.77 -45.18 -6.13
CA GLU A 332 7.25 -45.19 -6.09
C GLU A 332 7.77 -45.26 -4.65
N ILE A 333 7.10 -44.54 -3.74
CA ILE A 333 7.38 -44.58 -2.29
C ILE A 333 7.13 -46.00 -1.74
N GLY A 334 6.03 -46.64 -2.16
CA GLY A 334 5.72 -48.01 -1.77
C GLY A 334 6.77 -49.03 -2.21
N VAL A 335 7.20 -48.92 -3.45
CA VAL A 335 8.27 -49.76 -4.00
C VAL A 335 9.58 -49.54 -3.25
N MET A 336 9.98 -48.31 -2.98
CA MET A 336 11.17 -47.99 -2.18
C MET A 336 11.11 -48.60 -0.78
N LYS A 337 9.93 -48.59 -0.17
CA LYS A 337 9.72 -49.23 1.13
C LYS A 337 9.75 -50.77 1.06
N ALA A 338 9.17 -51.35 0.01
CA ALA A 338 9.18 -52.79 -0.19
C ALA A 338 10.61 -53.35 -0.34
N ILE A 339 11.52 -52.57 -0.94
CA ILE A 339 12.95 -52.90 -1.09
C ILE A 339 13.72 -52.63 0.24
N GLY A 340 13.04 -52.17 1.30
CA GLY A 340 13.65 -51.98 2.63
C GLY A 340 14.26 -50.57 2.88
N ILE A 341 14.00 -49.59 2.02
CA ILE A 341 14.53 -48.24 2.25
C ILE A 341 13.78 -47.58 3.43
N LYS A 342 14.52 -47.19 4.48
CA LYS A 342 13.97 -46.59 5.69
C LYS A 342 13.24 -45.29 5.36
N ASN A 343 12.10 -45.01 6.02
CA ASN A 343 11.29 -43.79 5.86
C ASN A 343 12.11 -42.51 5.92
N ARG A 344 13.13 -42.44 6.77
CA ARG A 344 14.01 -41.27 6.92
C ARG A 344 14.82 -41.03 5.62
N LYS A 345 15.33 -42.05 4.98
CA LYS A 345 16.08 -41.93 3.71
C LYS A 345 15.18 -41.47 2.57
N ILE A 346 13.95 -42.00 2.47
CA ILE A 346 12.96 -41.58 1.45
C ILE A 346 12.61 -40.08 1.67
N ARG A 347 12.32 -39.65 2.90
CA ARG A 347 12.03 -38.25 3.22
C ARG A 347 13.19 -37.31 2.90
N VAL A 348 14.42 -37.74 3.19
CA VAL A 348 15.64 -36.95 2.87
C VAL A 348 15.78 -36.78 1.36
N LEU A 349 15.48 -37.80 0.54
CA LEU A 349 15.53 -37.72 -0.91
C LEU A 349 14.59 -36.59 -1.44
N TYR A 350 13.34 -36.52 -0.94
CA TYR A 350 12.41 -35.51 -1.33
C TYR A 350 12.81 -34.12 -0.79
N LEU A 351 13.24 -34.03 0.47
CA LEU A 351 13.74 -32.81 1.07
C LEU A 351 14.91 -32.23 0.27
N THR A 352 15.87 -33.06 -0.17
CA THR A 352 17.02 -32.61 -0.95
C THR A 352 16.59 -32.00 -2.29
N LYS A 353 15.57 -32.58 -2.96
CA LYS A 353 15.02 -32.05 -4.20
C LYS A 353 14.45 -30.65 -4.01
N TYR A 354 13.58 -30.46 -3.01
CA TYR A 354 12.95 -29.18 -2.75
C TYR A 354 13.93 -28.17 -2.16
N PHE A 355 14.90 -28.60 -1.36
CA PHE A 355 15.97 -27.77 -0.84
C PHE A 355 16.84 -27.21 -1.98
N ALA A 356 17.23 -28.04 -2.95
CA ALA A 356 17.99 -27.59 -4.10
C ALA A 356 17.21 -26.56 -4.95
N MET A 357 15.90 -26.80 -5.17
CA MET A 357 15.05 -25.86 -5.86
C MET A 357 14.84 -24.56 -5.03
N ALA A 358 14.75 -24.69 -3.70
CA ALA A 358 14.62 -23.55 -2.82
C ALA A 358 15.85 -22.65 -2.85
N ILE A 359 17.06 -23.22 -2.78
CA ILE A 359 18.29 -22.44 -2.87
C ILE A 359 18.39 -21.74 -4.24
N ALA A 360 18.24 -22.48 -5.33
CA ALA A 360 18.36 -21.91 -6.67
C ALA A 360 17.27 -20.86 -6.96
N GLY A 361 16.02 -21.14 -6.58
CA GLY A 361 14.90 -20.23 -6.76
C GLY A 361 15.01 -18.98 -5.88
N SER A 362 15.41 -19.14 -4.61
CA SER A 362 15.60 -18.02 -3.71
C SER A 362 16.79 -17.13 -4.08
N LEU A 363 17.84 -17.73 -4.66
CA LEU A 363 18.97 -16.95 -5.18
C LEU A 363 18.54 -16.06 -6.36
N ILE A 364 17.80 -16.60 -7.32
CA ILE A 364 17.25 -15.81 -8.42
C ILE A 364 16.22 -14.81 -7.90
N GLY A 365 15.36 -15.22 -6.95
CA GLY A 365 14.38 -14.34 -6.31
C GLY A 365 15.02 -13.18 -5.56
N PHE A 366 16.15 -13.39 -4.89
CA PHE A 366 16.96 -12.35 -4.28
C PHE A 366 17.39 -11.29 -5.31
N PHE A 367 17.98 -11.70 -6.43
CA PHE A 367 18.38 -10.74 -7.46
C PHE A 367 17.19 -10.02 -8.09
N LEU A 368 16.05 -10.69 -8.24
CA LEU A 368 14.82 -10.07 -8.76
C LEU A 368 14.10 -9.19 -7.73
N SER A 369 14.33 -9.40 -6.44
CA SER A 369 13.74 -8.57 -5.38
C SER A 369 14.28 -7.14 -5.39
N ILE A 370 15.52 -6.94 -5.82
CA ILE A 370 16.17 -5.63 -5.88
C ILE A 370 15.47 -4.70 -6.89
N PRO A 371 15.36 -5.03 -8.19
CA PRO A 371 14.65 -4.17 -9.13
C PRO A 371 13.16 -4.04 -8.79
N LEU A 372 12.53 -5.07 -8.23
CA LEU A 372 11.14 -4.98 -7.80
C LEU A 372 10.99 -3.97 -6.65
N SER A 373 11.87 -4.02 -5.65
CA SER A 373 11.87 -3.05 -4.56
C SER A 373 12.02 -1.62 -5.10
N ASN A 374 12.96 -1.41 -6.02
CA ASN A 374 13.18 -0.09 -6.63
C ASN A 374 11.93 0.41 -7.40
N VAL A 375 11.27 -0.46 -8.16
CA VAL A 375 10.03 -0.09 -8.88
C VAL A 375 8.90 0.26 -7.91
N LEU A 376 8.75 -0.51 -6.85
CA LEU A 376 7.69 -0.28 -5.86
C LEU A 376 7.94 0.96 -5.00
N MET A 377 9.20 1.29 -4.76
CA MET A 377 9.62 2.43 -3.95
C MET A 377 9.92 3.68 -4.79
N ALA A 378 9.81 3.60 -6.12
CA ALA A 378 10.21 4.69 -7.03
C ALA A 378 9.52 6.02 -6.70
N SER A 379 8.22 5.99 -6.39
CA SER A 379 7.46 7.18 -6.03
C SER A 379 7.88 7.77 -4.68
N VAL A 380 8.22 6.94 -3.72
CA VAL A 380 8.68 7.38 -2.40
C VAL A 380 10.09 7.95 -2.49
N THR A 381 10.97 7.29 -3.26
CA THR A 381 12.35 7.75 -3.47
C THR A 381 12.44 9.01 -4.34
N GLU A 382 11.38 9.40 -5.05
CA GLU A 382 11.35 10.69 -5.75
C GLU A 382 11.40 11.89 -4.80
N ASN A 383 10.77 11.77 -3.63
CA ASN A 383 10.59 12.87 -2.67
C ASN A 383 11.43 12.71 -1.40
N MET A 384 11.90 11.49 -1.11
CA MET A 384 12.61 11.17 0.13
C MET A 384 13.98 10.56 -0.15
N VAL A 385 14.91 10.79 0.78
CA VAL A 385 16.17 10.05 0.86
C VAL A 385 15.96 8.88 1.81
N LEU A 386 15.85 7.70 1.26
CA LEU A 386 15.68 6.49 2.06
C LEU A 386 17.05 5.96 2.48
N GLY A 387 17.29 5.84 3.77
CA GLY A 387 18.48 5.20 4.32
C GLY A 387 18.37 3.68 4.15
N ASN A 388 19.33 3.11 3.42
CA ASN A 388 19.28 1.68 3.14
C ASN A 388 20.66 1.02 3.07
N ASP A 389 21.53 1.29 4.04
CA ASP A 389 22.82 0.61 4.16
C ASP A 389 22.68 -0.91 4.36
N LEU A 390 21.52 -1.36 4.82
CA LEU A 390 21.19 -2.77 5.06
C LEU A 390 20.28 -3.41 4.00
N GLY A 391 19.86 -2.70 2.95
CA GLY A 391 18.84 -3.15 2.02
C GLY A 391 19.14 -4.49 1.34
N TYR A 392 20.38 -4.70 0.90
CA TYR A 392 20.79 -6.00 0.34
C TYR A 392 20.78 -7.11 1.40
N GLY A 393 21.15 -6.78 2.66
CA GLY A 393 21.10 -7.71 3.79
C GLY A 393 19.66 -8.15 4.09
N ILE A 394 18.71 -7.22 4.09
CA ILE A 394 17.29 -7.49 4.34
C ILE A 394 16.70 -8.37 3.25
N ASN A 395 17.00 -8.08 1.97
CA ASN A 395 16.59 -8.92 0.85
C ASN A 395 17.15 -10.34 0.98
N ALA A 396 18.40 -10.50 1.44
CA ALA A 396 19.02 -11.81 1.69
C ALA A 396 18.33 -12.55 2.84
N ILE A 397 17.99 -11.87 3.93
CA ILE A 397 17.22 -12.42 5.05
C ILE A 397 15.86 -12.93 4.54
N GLY A 398 15.16 -12.15 3.71
CA GLY A 398 13.91 -12.55 3.08
C GLY A 398 14.05 -13.83 2.25
N ALA A 399 15.08 -13.91 1.42
CA ALA A 399 15.38 -15.09 0.63
C ALA A 399 15.69 -16.32 1.49
N ILE A 400 16.47 -16.18 2.56
CA ILE A 400 16.78 -17.24 3.54
C ILE A 400 15.50 -17.72 4.23
N LEU A 401 14.63 -16.81 4.66
CA LEU A 401 13.36 -17.11 5.30
C LEU A 401 12.46 -17.96 4.39
N VAL A 402 12.44 -17.68 3.10
CA VAL A 402 11.72 -18.50 2.10
C VAL A 402 12.32 -19.90 2.00
N VAL A 403 13.65 -20.04 1.97
CA VAL A 403 14.32 -21.36 1.98
C VAL A 403 13.90 -22.16 3.21
N ILE A 404 13.99 -21.56 4.39
CA ILE A 404 13.60 -22.20 5.66
C ILE A 404 12.13 -22.63 5.60
N THR A 405 11.26 -21.78 5.13
CA THR A 405 9.82 -22.08 5.05
C THR A 405 9.52 -23.20 4.07
N ILE A 406 10.16 -23.22 2.90
CA ILE A 406 9.99 -24.29 1.91
C ILE A 406 10.49 -25.62 2.47
N VAL A 407 11.63 -25.63 3.15
CA VAL A 407 12.15 -26.83 3.81
C VAL A 407 11.17 -27.32 4.90
N ALA A 408 10.64 -26.42 5.71
CA ALA A 408 9.63 -26.74 6.71
C ALA A 408 8.36 -27.32 6.08
N LEU A 409 7.79 -26.64 5.06
CA LEU A 409 6.61 -27.12 4.34
C LEU A 409 6.86 -28.50 3.70
N SER A 410 8.02 -28.69 3.07
CA SER A 410 8.42 -29.97 2.47
C SER A 410 8.54 -31.05 3.54
N TYR A 411 9.09 -30.73 4.71
CA TYR A 411 9.17 -31.66 5.83
C TYR A 411 7.79 -32.08 6.33
N PHE A 412 6.85 -31.12 6.44
CA PHE A 412 5.46 -31.45 6.83
C PHE A 412 4.71 -32.23 5.75
N ALA A 413 4.88 -31.87 4.48
CA ALA A 413 4.25 -32.57 3.38
C ALA A 413 4.74 -34.02 3.26
N THR A 414 6.03 -34.27 3.54
CA THR A 414 6.59 -35.64 3.54
C THR A 414 6.14 -36.52 4.71
N ARG A 415 5.31 -36.00 5.66
CA ARG A 415 4.70 -36.87 6.71
C ARG A 415 3.84 -37.98 6.12
N ILE A 416 3.28 -37.79 4.94
CA ILE A 416 2.50 -38.83 4.22
C ILE A 416 3.34 -40.08 3.95
N VAL A 417 4.66 -39.95 3.79
CA VAL A 417 5.58 -41.07 3.64
C VAL A 417 5.54 -42.01 4.86
N LYS A 418 5.32 -41.52 6.07
CA LYS A 418 5.19 -42.38 7.27
C LYS A 418 3.94 -43.22 7.24
N LYS A 419 2.84 -42.74 6.68
CA LYS A 419 1.52 -43.39 6.64
C LYS A 419 1.39 -44.39 5.49
N ALA A 420 2.22 -44.30 4.42
CA ALA A 420 2.18 -45.20 3.29
C ALA A 420 2.69 -46.62 3.68
N THR A 421 1.86 -47.67 3.56
CA THR A 421 2.29 -49.06 3.67
C THR A 421 2.76 -49.57 2.31
N PRO A 422 3.79 -50.47 2.21
CA PRO A 422 4.22 -51.02 0.95
C PRO A 422 3.11 -51.72 0.19
N VAL A 423 2.26 -52.48 0.90
CA VAL A 423 1.17 -53.26 0.32
C VAL A 423 0.09 -52.38 -0.27
N ASP A 424 -0.36 -51.33 0.47
CA ASP A 424 -1.36 -50.41 -0.04
C ASP A 424 -0.83 -49.62 -1.23
N ALA A 425 0.42 -49.20 -1.19
CA ALA A 425 1.02 -48.39 -2.25
C ALA A 425 1.21 -49.19 -3.56
N ILE A 426 1.53 -50.49 -3.48
CA ILE A 426 1.72 -51.38 -4.65
C ILE A 426 0.36 -51.85 -5.18
N ARG A 427 -0.54 -52.24 -4.27
CA ARG A 427 -1.84 -52.86 -4.63
C ARG A 427 -2.84 -51.84 -5.17
N THR A 428 -2.87 -50.61 -4.60
CA THR A 428 -3.89 -49.63 -4.94
C THR A 428 -3.39 -48.51 -5.85
N GLY A 429 -2.09 -48.35 -6.01
CA GLY A 429 -1.47 -47.34 -6.88
C GLY A 429 -1.85 -45.88 -6.57
N SER A 430 -2.88 -45.68 -5.81
CA SER A 430 -3.36 -44.46 -5.21
C SER A 430 -4.12 -44.82 -3.94
N SER A 431 -4.04 -44.00 -2.90
CA SER A 431 -4.77 -44.19 -1.65
C SER A 431 -6.21 -44.62 -1.90
N GLY A 432 -6.59 -45.79 -1.45
CA GLY A 432 -7.84 -46.57 -1.53
C GLY A 432 -9.23 -45.93 -1.73
N GLU A 433 -9.33 -44.80 -2.34
CA GLU A 433 -10.58 -44.04 -2.56
C GLU A 433 -11.35 -44.40 -3.85
N ARG A 434 -10.96 -45.52 -4.53
CA ARG A 434 -11.55 -45.84 -5.87
C ARG A 434 -13.03 -46.16 -5.87
N TYR A 435 -13.64 -46.48 -4.74
CA TYR A 435 -15.04 -46.97 -4.71
C TYR A 435 -16.02 -46.17 -3.85
N SER A 436 -15.66 -45.04 -3.23
CA SER A 436 -16.55 -44.33 -2.29
C SER A 436 -17.04 -42.95 -2.76
N LYS A 437 -16.64 -42.47 -3.94
CA LYS A 437 -17.15 -41.19 -4.43
C LYS A 437 -18.51 -41.39 -5.08
N LYS A 438 -19.56 -41.25 -4.27
CA LYS A 438 -20.93 -41.09 -4.78
C LYS A 438 -21.01 -39.80 -5.59
N SER A 439 -21.34 -39.88 -6.88
CA SER A 439 -21.69 -38.73 -7.70
C SER A 439 -22.86 -37.98 -7.04
N LYS A 440 -22.73 -36.70 -6.79
CA LYS A 440 -23.79 -35.85 -6.24
C LYS A 440 -24.86 -35.52 -7.29
N LEU A 441 -24.47 -35.54 -8.57
CA LEU A 441 -25.38 -35.31 -9.69
C LEU A 441 -25.62 -36.61 -10.46
N HIS A 442 -26.91 -36.96 -10.67
CA HIS A 442 -27.29 -38.11 -11.45
C HIS A 442 -27.46 -37.74 -12.93
N LEU A 443 -26.84 -38.53 -13.83
CA LEU A 443 -26.87 -38.33 -15.27
C LEU A 443 -28.31 -38.30 -15.82
N SER A 444 -29.23 -39.02 -15.17
CA SER A 444 -30.67 -39.03 -15.53
C SER A 444 -31.37 -37.67 -15.42
N ARG A 445 -30.84 -36.75 -14.57
CA ARG A 445 -31.36 -35.38 -14.41
C ARG A 445 -30.75 -34.37 -15.40
N ALA A 446 -29.75 -34.75 -16.16
CA ALA A 446 -28.97 -33.88 -17.02
C ALA A 446 -29.48 -33.83 -18.47
N LYS A 447 -30.79 -33.95 -18.70
CA LYS A 447 -31.40 -34.03 -20.07
C LYS A 447 -31.08 -32.82 -20.99
N ARG A 448 -30.72 -31.66 -20.43
CA ARG A 448 -30.44 -30.41 -21.18
C ARG A 448 -28.97 -29.97 -21.20
N THR A 449 -28.13 -30.60 -20.44
CA THR A 449 -26.69 -30.20 -20.33
C THR A 449 -25.79 -31.05 -21.21
N GLY A 450 -24.90 -30.43 -21.95
CA GLY A 450 -23.92 -31.15 -22.78
C GLY A 450 -22.96 -31.97 -21.90
N THR A 451 -22.41 -33.07 -22.45
CA THR A 451 -21.53 -34.01 -21.75
C THR A 451 -20.35 -33.33 -21.05
N SER A 452 -19.71 -32.35 -21.71
CA SER A 452 -18.56 -31.61 -21.12
C SER A 452 -18.96 -30.76 -19.92
N SER A 453 -20.12 -30.08 -20.01
CA SER A 453 -20.63 -29.23 -18.94
C SER A 453 -21.04 -30.05 -17.73
N PHE A 454 -21.73 -31.19 -17.98
CA PHE A 454 -22.08 -32.12 -16.90
C PHE A 454 -20.86 -32.64 -16.16
N LEU A 455 -19.84 -33.10 -16.91
CA LEU A 455 -18.57 -33.60 -16.31
C LEU A 455 -17.89 -32.49 -15.49
N ALA A 456 -17.80 -31.26 -16.01
CA ALA A 456 -17.16 -30.16 -15.30
C ALA A 456 -17.87 -29.81 -13.98
N ILE A 457 -19.20 -29.67 -14.01
CA ILE A 457 -19.99 -29.32 -12.83
C ILE A 457 -19.95 -30.48 -11.81
N ASN A 458 -20.09 -31.74 -12.29
CA ASN A 458 -20.04 -32.89 -11.39
C ASN A 458 -18.69 -33.03 -10.68
N ASP A 459 -17.58 -32.84 -11.40
CA ASP A 459 -16.23 -32.88 -10.80
C ASP A 459 -16.03 -31.80 -9.74
N THR A 460 -16.47 -30.57 -10.04
CA THR A 460 -16.32 -29.44 -9.11
C THR A 460 -17.12 -29.67 -7.83
N ILE A 461 -18.38 -30.15 -7.94
CA ILE A 461 -19.26 -30.37 -6.80
C ILE A 461 -18.90 -31.64 -6.02
N SER A 462 -18.45 -32.70 -6.71
CA SER A 462 -18.15 -33.99 -6.06
C SER A 462 -16.78 -34.03 -5.40
N SER A 463 -15.86 -33.13 -5.78
CA SER A 463 -14.50 -33.08 -5.25
C SER A 463 -14.06 -31.68 -4.84
N PRO A 464 -14.81 -30.95 -3.99
CA PRO A 464 -14.52 -29.52 -3.69
C PRO A 464 -13.13 -29.31 -3.07
N LYS A 465 -12.62 -30.29 -2.31
CA LYS A 465 -11.29 -30.21 -1.68
C LYS A 465 -10.14 -30.06 -2.68
N ARG A 466 -10.34 -30.48 -3.95
CA ARG A 466 -9.36 -30.32 -5.03
C ARG A 466 -9.26 -28.88 -5.50
N TYR A 467 -10.40 -28.16 -5.50
CA TYR A 467 -10.50 -26.82 -6.08
C TYR A 467 -10.38 -25.69 -5.05
N ILE A 468 -10.60 -25.99 -3.75
CA ILE A 468 -10.59 -24.98 -2.68
C ILE A 468 -9.30 -24.15 -2.66
N SER A 469 -8.17 -24.77 -2.97
CA SER A 469 -6.88 -24.05 -3.01
C SER A 469 -6.79 -23.09 -4.18
N ILE A 470 -7.38 -23.44 -5.33
CA ILE A 470 -7.46 -22.56 -6.51
C ILE A 470 -8.40 -21.40 -6.20
N VAL A 471 -9.56 -21.71 -5.61
CA VAL A 471 -10.53 -20.68 -5.18
C VAL A 471 -9.87 -19.69 -4.24
N ILE A 472 -9.22 -20.17 -3.19
CA ILE A 472 -8.52 -19.29 -2.22
C ILE A 472 -7.47 -18.44 -2.92
N ALA A 473 -6.63 -19.07 -3.78
CA ALA A 473 -5.58 -18.37 -4.50
C ALA A 473 -6.14 -17.25 -5.39
N PHE A 474 -7.15 -17.57 -6.21
CA PHE A 474 -7.74 -16.62 -7.15
C PHE A 474 -8.56 -15.54 -6.44
N THR A 475 -9.27 -15.91 -5.35
CA THR A 475 -9.98 -14.94 -4.51
C THR A 475 -9.03 -13.95 -3.89
N LEU A 476 -7.93 -14.41 -3.28
CA LEU A 476 -6.93 -13.52 -2.69
C LEU A 476 -6.29 -12.60 -3.73
N CYS A 477 -5.83 -13.15 -4.86
CA CYS A 477 -5.26 -12.36 -5.94
C CYS A 477 -6.20 -11.25 -6.41
N MET A 478 -7.48 -11.60 -6.66
CA MET A 478 -8.47 -10.65 -7.14
C MET A 478 -8.87 -9.65 -6.06
N LEU A 479 -8.97 -10.10 -4.81
CA LEU A 479 -9.33 -9.26 -3.67
C LEU A 479 -8.37 -8.05 -3.55
N PHE A 480 -7.05 -8.26 -3.74
CA PHE A 480 -6.08 -7.18 -3.69
C PHE A 480 -6.23 -6.18 -4.82
N VAL A 481 -6.48 -6.67 -6.04
CA VAL A 481 -6.76 -5.78 -7.18
C VAL A 481 -8.00 -4.94 -6.87
N LEU A 482 -9.07 -5.56 -6.37
CA LEU A 482 -10.31 -4.84 -6.05
C LEU A 482 -10.16 -3.88 -4.87
N MET A 483 -9.39 -4.23 -3.85
CA MET A 483 -9.07 -3.30 -2.76
C MET A 483 -8.38 -2.03 -3.30
N MET A 484 -7.40 -2.22 -4.17
CA MET A 484 -6.70 -1.10 -4.80
C MET A 484 -7.63 -0.26 -5.68
N VAL A 485 -8.48 -0.92 -6.48
CA VAL A 485 -9.49 -0.24 -7.33
C VAL A 485 -10.46 0.57 -6.46
N ASN A 486 -10.97 0.01 -5.37
CA ASN A 486 -11.86 0.72 -4.44
C ASN A 486 -11.19 1.95 -3.83
N THR A 487 -9.93 1.81 -3.40
CA THR A 487 -9.15 2.91 -2.82
C THR A 487 -8.91 4.01 -3.84
N THR A 488 -8.42 3.66 -5.04
CA THR A 488 -8.15 4.62 -6.11
C THR A 488 -9.42 5.35 -6.56
N ASN A 489 -10.53 4.62 -6.74
CA ASN A 489 -11.81 5.25 -7.11
C ASN A 489 -12.31 6.20 -6.02
N THR A 490 -12.08 5.89 -4.75
CA THR A 490 -12.49 6.73 -3.63
C THR A 490 -11.68 8.01 -3.59
N MET A 491 -10.37 7.92 -3.83
CA MET A 491 -9.48 9.09 -3.90
C MET A 491 -9.76 10.01 -5.12
N GLN A 492 -10.51 9.53 -6.09
CA GLN A 492 -10.97 10.29 -7.27
C GLN A 492 -12.47 10.61 -7.19
N SER A 493 -13.08 10.57 -6.03
CA SER A 493 -14.52 10.69 -5.87
C SER A 493 -14.87 11.84 -4.93
N GLU A 494 -15.91 12.57 -5.28
CA GLU A 494 -16.53 13.58 -4.43
C GLU A 494 -16.92 13.07 -3.02
N LYS A 495 -17.04 11.73 -2.83
CA LYS A 495 -17.34 11.15 -1.52
C LYS A 495 -16.30 11.41 -0.45
N LEU A 496 -15.09 11.79 -0.84
CA LEU A 496 -14.03 12.09 0.09
C LEU A 496 -13.92 13.59 0.41
N ILE A 497 -14.72 14.45 -0.25
CA ILE A 497 -14.65 15.90 -0.06
C ILE A 497 -14.93 16.30 1.38
N THR A 498 -15.83 15.61 2.07
CA THR A 498 -16.16 15.88 3.47
C THR A 498 -15.01 15.67 4.45
N ALA A 499 -13.91 15.12 3.98
CA ALA A 499 -12.66 15.05 4.73
C ALA A 499 -11.79 16.32 4.57
N PHE A 500 -12.12 17.21 3.63
CA PHE A 500 -11.42 18.49 3.43
C PHE A 500 -12.29 19.69 3.80
N GLY A 501 -13.60 19.53 3.82
CA GLY A 501 -14.56 20.58 4.11
C GLY A 501 -15.96 20.20 3.67
N THR A 502 -16.79 21.18 3.37
CA THR A 502 -18.12 20.98 2.80
C THR A 502 -18.07 20.78 1.29
N LYS A 503 -19.13 20.24 0.71
CA LYS A 503 -19.18 19.94 -0.71
C LYS A 503 -19.48 21.20 -1.52
N GLY A 504 -18.73 21.44 -2.59
CA GLY A 504 -19.05 22.36 -3.67
C GLY A 504 -19.16 21.59 -5.00
N ASP A 505 -19.90 22.14 -5.95
CA ASP A 505 -20.00 21.54 -7.30
C ASP A 505 -18.74 21.80 -8.12
N ILE A 506 -18.21 23.03 -8.01
CA ILE A 506 -16.97 23.49 -8.65
C ILE A 506 -16.09 24.17 -7.61
N TYR A 507 -14.78 24.03 -7.78
CA TYR A 507 -13.76 24.66 -6.97
C TYR A 507 -12.89 25.56 -7.84
N VAL A 508 -12.66 26.80 -7.36
CA VAL A 508 -11.76 27.77 -8.00
C VAL A 508 -10.59 28.00 -7.04
N ASP A 509 -9.44 27.47 -7.39
CA ASP A 509 -8.23 27.60 -6.60
C ASP A 509 -7.47 28.85 -7.06
N SER A 510 -7.67 29.95 -6.35
CA SER A 510 -7.08 31.25 -6.61
C SER A 510 -6.38 31.80 -5.38
N VAL A 511 -5.06 31.72 -5.37
CA VAL A 511 -4.26 32.28 -4.26
C VAL A 511 -4.35 33.80 -4.27
N SER A 512 -4.37 34.45 -5.44
CA SER A 512 -4.46 35.89 -5.58
C SER A 512 -5.78 36.46 -5.02
N GLU A 513 -6.90 35.77 -5.29
CA GLU A 513 -8.20 36.17 -4.75
C GLU A 513 -8.29 35.85 -3.24
N SER A 514 -7.73 34.74 -2.78
CA SER A 514 -7.66 34.40 -1.35
C SER A 514 -6.84 35.41 -0.54
N MET A 515 -5.74 35.94 -1.11
CA MET A 515 -4.94 36.99 -0.46
C MET A 515 -5.68 38.30 -0.33
N LYS A 516 -6.62 38.62 -1.23
CA LYS A 516 -7.43 39.85 -1.15
C LYS A 516 -8.39 39.83 0.02
N ILE A 517 -8.85 38.67 0.45
CA ILE A 517 -9.79 38.54 1.57
C ILE A 517 -9.09 38.41 2.92
N MET A 518 -7.88 37.80 2.95
CA MET A 518 -7.14 37.64 4.20
C MET A 518 -6.78 38.99 4.83
N GLY A 519 -7.01 39.11 6.13
CA GLY A 519 -6.70 40.33 6.90
C GLY A 519 -7.70 41.47 6.72
N ASN A 520 -8.84 41.25 6.05
CA ASN A 520 -9.94 42.19 5.93
C ASN A 520 -11.09 41.84 6.88
N ASP A 521 -11.97 42.77 7.14
CA ASP A 521 -13.13 42.58 8.01
C ASP A 521 -14.27 41.78 7.34
N MET A 522 -15.23 41.33 8.14
CA MET A 522 -16.36 40.52 7.66
C MET A 522 -17.27 41.28 6.67
N ASP A 523 -17.38 42.61 6.78
CA ASP A 523 -18.19 43.41 5.86
C ASP A 523 -17.54 43.43 4.47
N TYR A 524 -16.23 43.62 4.41
CA TYR A 524 -15.47 43.49 3.17
C TYR A 524 -15.66 42.11 2.53
N MET A 525 -15.53 41.04 3.30
CA MET A 525 -15.69 39.67 2.82
C MET A 525 -17.08 39.42 2.24
N ASN A 526 -18.12 39.83 2.95
CA ASN A 526 -19.50 39.76 2.46
C ASN A 526 -19.69 40.45 1.11
N ASN A 527 -19.24 41.70 1.00
CA ASN A 527 -19.34 42.49 -0.21
C ASN A 527 -18.54 41.87 -1.36
N TYR A 528 -17.38 41.28 -1.04
CA TYR A 528 -16.52 40.61 -2.03
C TYR A 528 -17.21 39.37 -2.61
N PHE A 529 -17.74 38.50 -1.77
CA PHE A 529 -18.45 37.29 -2.20
C PHE A 529 -19.76 37.64 -2.94
N ASP A 530 -20.48 38.69 -2.54
CA ASP A 530 -21.65 39.19 -3.28
C ASP A 530 -21.26 39.66 -4.68
N GLY A 531 -20.07 40.22 -4.81
CA GLY A 531 -19.49 40.61 -6.10
C GLY A 531 -19.18 39.42 -6.99
N LEU A 532 -18.66 38.32 -6.41
CA LEU A 532 -18.41 37.08 -7.10
C LEU A 532 -19.71 36.38 -7.53
N ASP A 533 -20.73 36.38 -6.67
CA ASP A 533 -22.06 35.83 -6.97
C ASP A 533 -22.72 36.56 -8.13
N LYS A 534 -22.62 37.89 -8.13
CA LYS A 534 -23.11 38.71 -9.25
C LYS A 534 -22.40 38.40 -10.55
N LYS A 535 -21.08 38.16 -10.51
CA LYS A 535 -20.31 37.73 -11.69
C LYS A 535 -20.80 36.40 -12.24
N LEU A 536 -21.16 35.41 -11.38
CA LEU A 536 -21.81 34.17 -11.79
C LEU A 536 -23.15 34.39 -12.46
N GLN A 537 -24.00 35.25 -11.87
CA GLN A 537 -25.31 35.60 -12.43
C GLN A 537 -25.19 36.26 -13.78
N ASP A 538 -24.22 37.16 -13.97
CA ASP A 538 -23.94 37.82 -15.27
C ASP A 538 -23.51 36.79 -16.34
N LEU A 539 -22.91 35.65 -15.95
CA LEU A 539 -22.60 34.51 -16.82
C LEU A 539 -23.80 33.59 -17.08
N GLY A 540 -24.97 33.89 -16.48
CA GLY A 540 -26.16 33.05 -16.57
C GLY A 540 -26.09 31.72 -15.79
N ILE A 541 -25.23 31.65 -14.78
CA ILE A 541 -25.04 30.48 -13.94
C ILE A 541 -25.70 30.74 -12.58
N PRO A 542 -26.79 30.04 -12.22
CA PRO A 542 -27.40 30.17 -10.91
C PRO A 542 -26.52 29.46 -9.87
N GLY A 543 -26.10 30.17 -8.84
CA GLY A 543 -25.26 29.66 -7.79
C GLY A 543 -24.60 30.74 -6.94
N HIS A 544 -23.91 30.33 -5.92
CA HIS A 544 -23.23 31.22 -4.98
C HIS A 544 -21.85 30.68 -4.62
N PHE A 545 -20.97 31.62 -4.23
CA PHE A 545 -19.64 31.28 -3.73
C PHE A 545 -19.67 31.04 -2.22
N ALA A 546 -18.90 30.05 -1.80
CA ALA A 546 -18.64 29.72 -0.42
C ALA A 546 -17.16 29.36 -0.25
N GLN A 547 -16.66 29.32 0.97
CA GLN A 547 -15.26 28.95 1.21
C GLN A 547 -15.06 28.38 2.62
N GLU A 548 -14.13 27.48 2.77
CA GLU A 548 -13.64 27.00 4.07
C GLU A 548 -12.41 27.79 4.47
N TRP A 549 -12.38 28.27 5.70
CA TRP A 549 -11.31 29.09 6.27
C TRP A 549 -10.65 28.38 7.46
N GLN A 550 -9.38 28.66 7.68
CA GLN A 550 -8.63 28.20 8.83
C GLN A 550 -8.10 29.38 9.62
N TYR A 551 -8.38 29.36 10.90
CA TYR A 551 -7.94 30.34 11.88
C TYR A 551 -6.95 29.70 12.84
N THR A 552 -6.06 30.49 13.39
CA THR A 552 -5.17 30.01 14.45
C THR A 552 -5.48 30.77 15.73
N TYR A 553 -5.91 30.03 16.74
CA TYR A 553 -6.24 30.56 18.06
C TYR A 553 -5.46 29.87 19.16
N ASN A 554 -5.18 30.60 20.24
CA ASN A 554 -4.69 30.00 21.47
C ASN A 554 -5.88 29.51 22.30
N ALA A 555 -5.73 28.34 22.90
CA ALA A 555 -6.74 27.78 23.78
C ALA A 555 -6.13 27.26 25.07
N ASP A 556 -6.74 27.60 26.18
CA ASP A 556 -6.35 27.07 27.49
C ASP A 556 -7.10 25.77 27.75
N ILE A 557 -6.36 24.69 27.89
CA ILE A 557 -6.88 23.33 28.06
C ILE A 557 -6.14 22.70 29.25
N ASN A 558 -6.86 22.32 30.27
CA ASN A 558 -6.29 21.70 31.47
C ASN A 558 -5.16 22.54 32.12
N GLY A 559 -5.23 23.90 32.01
CA GLY A 559 -4.25 24.83 32.55
C GLY A 559 -2.97 24.99 31.72
N LYS A 560 -2.95 24.49 30.52
CA LYS A 560 -1.89 24.70 29.52
C LYS A 560 -2.44 25.43 28.32
N THR A 561 -1.64 26.36 27.74
CA THR A 561 -1.99 27.07 26.52
C THR A 561 -1.52 26.25 25.32
N HIS A 562 -2.45 25.96 24.41
CA HIS A 562 -2.20 25.26 23.16
C HIS A 562 -2.59 26.14 21.98
N ARG A 563 -1.78 26.11 20.92
CA ARG A 563 -2.12 26.74 19.65
C ARG A 563 -2.95 25.77 18.82
N LEU A 564 -4.16 26.15 18.46
CA LEU A 564 -5.10 25.32 17.72
C LEU A 564 -5.38 25.91 16.34
N ILE A 565 -5.45 25.05 15.33
CA ILE A 565 -5.98 25.41 14.02
C ILE A 565 -7.48 25.10 14.03
N CYS A 566 -8.27 26.14 13.81
CA CYS A 566 -9.72 26.09 13.86
C CYS A 566 -10.30 26.26 12.45
N GLU A 567 -11.12 25.30 12.02
CA GLU A 567 -11.84 25.35 10.75
C GLU A 567 -13.18 26.04 10.92
N HIS A 568 -13.50 26.94 10.01
CA HIS A 568 -14.77 27.68 9.97
C HIS A 568 -15.22 27.83 8.51
N GLY A 569 -16.47 27.52 8.23
CA GLY A 569 -17.05 27.67 6.90
C GLY A 569 -17.71 29.04 6.71
N PHE A 570 -17.42 29.69 5.60
CA PHE A 570 -18.10 30.92 5.19
C PHE A 570 -19.08 30.59 4.08
N ARG A 571 -20.36 30.79 4.32
CA ARG A 571 -21.49 30.46 3.42
C ARG A 571 -21.57 28.98 3.04
N THR A 572 -20.96 28.08 3.81
CA THR A 572 -20.96 26.64 3.57
C THR A 572 -22.05 25.93 4.40
N ASP A 573 -22.52 24.77 3.94
CA ASP A 573 -23.50 23.99 4.71
C ASP A 573 -22.80 23.09 5.76
N PHE A 574 -22.84 23.55 7.00
CA PHE A 574 -22.27 22.85 8.15
C PHE A 574 -22.81 21.40 8.33
N ASN A 575 -24.03 21.12 7.86
CA ASN A 575 -24.66 19.80 8.01
C ASN A 575 -24.07 18.73 7.07
N GLU A 576 -23.30 19.12 6.07
CA GLU A 576 -22.62 18.17 5.18
C GLU A 576 -21.38 17.52 5.82
N LEU A 577 -20.87 18.08 6.92
CA LEU A 577 -19.73 17.54 7.61
C LEU A 577 -20.04 16.19 8.27
N VAL A 578 -19.05 15.33 8.32
CA VAL A 578 -19.21 13.98 8.89
C VAL A 578 -18.78 13.96 10.35
N PHE A 579 -19.74 13.90 11.23
CA PHE A 579 -19.53 13.69 12.66
C PHE A 579 -19.54 12.20 12.98
N THR A 580 -18.53 11.74 13.73
CA THR A 580 -18.35 10.31 14.00
C THR A 580 -18.96 9.88 15.31
N GLU A 581 -18.93 10.74 16.33
CA GLU A 581 -19.47 10.54 17.67
C GLU A 581 -19.99 11.85 18.24
N GLY A 582 -20.94 11.80 19.18
CA GLY A 582 -21.52 12.96 19.83
C GLY A 582 -22.61 13.66 19.02
N THR A 583 -22.88 14.92 19.35
CA THR A 583 -23.87 15.78 18.67
C THR A 583 -23.14 16.93 17.99
N PRO A 584 -23.40 17.21 16.70
CA PRO A 584 -22.82 18.38 16.04
C PRO A 584 -23.00 19.66 16.88
N PRO A 585 -22.03 20.57 16.89
CA PRO A 585 -22.16 21.86 17.54
C PRO A 585 -23.47 22.59 17.16
N GLN A 586 -24.23 23.04 18.14
CA GLN A 586 -25.53 23.73 17.95
C GLN A 586 -25.47 25.19 18.38
N ASN A 587 -24.46 25.56 19.15
CA ASN A 587 -24.30 26.89 19.72
C ASN A 587 -22.90 27.44 19.42
N ARG A 588 -22.75 28.77 19.39
CA ARG A 588 -21.48 29.45 19.11
C ARG A 588 -20.32 29.08 20.03
N ASN A 589 -20.60 28.55 21.20
CA ASN A 589 -19.65 28.11 22.22
C ASN A 589 -19.51 26.58 22.25
N GLU A 590 -19.88 25.90 21.19
CA GLU A 590 -19.67 24.47 21.01
C GLU A 590 -18.73 24.21 19.85
N VAL A 591 -17.89 23.16 20.00
CA VAL A 591 -16.89 22.81 19.01
C VAL A 591 -16.87 21.30 18.79
N ALA A 592 -16.45 20.90 17.61
CA ALA A 592 -16.09 19.51 17.35
C ALA A 592 -14.57 19.38 17.16
N VAL A 593 -14.02 18.30 17.64
CA VAL A 593 -12.58 18.00 17.51
C VAL A 593 -12.37 16.70 16.73
N THR A 594 -11.22 16.55 16.09
CA THR A 594 -10.87 15.27 15.51
C THR A 594 -10.44 14.29 16.59
N SER A 595 -10.48 12.99 16.30
CA SER A 595 -9.96 11.95 17.21
C SER A 595 -8.44 12.08 17.47
N ILE A 596 -7.71 12.73 16.56
CA ILE A 596 -6.28 13.01 16.69
C ILE A 596 -6.06 14.08 17.74
N ILE A 597 -6.72 15.23 17.60
CA ILE A 597 -6.67 16.32 18.59
C ILE A 597 -7.14 15.85 19.97
N ALA A 598 -8.24 15.08 20.00
CA ALA A 598 -8.76 14.56 21.26
C ALA A 598 -7.72 13.72 22.02
N LYS A 599 -6.96 12.88 21.31
CA LYS A 599 -5.87 12.08 21.89
C LYS A 599 -4.66 12.94 22.27
N LYS A 600 -4.25 13.86 21.39
CA LYS A 600 -3.08 14.73 21.60
C LYS A 600 -3.24 15.60 22.82
N LEU A 601 -4.40 16.19 23.01
CA LEU A 601 -4.72 17.12 24.12
C LEU A 601 -5.34 16.40 25.33
N ASN A 602 -5.54 15.07 25.22
CA ASN A 602 -6.21 14.25 26.24
C ASN A 602 -7.57 14.81 26.68
N VAL A 603 -8.40 15.16 25.69
CA VAL A 603 -9.76 15.70 25.90
C VAL A 603 -10.82 14.76 25.35
N LYS A 604 -12.05 14.90 25.86
CA LYS A 604 -13.21 14.07 25.49
C LYS A 604 -14.44 14.95 25.25
N ILE A 605 -15.46 14.36 24.63
CA ILE A 605 -16.78 14.98 24.52
C ILE A 605 -17.31 15.31 25.94
N GLY A 606 -17.71 16.56 26.12
CA GLY A 606 -18.14 17.16 27.39
C GLY A 606 -17.08 18.00 28.10
N ASP A 607 -15.81 17.89 27.70
CA ASP A 607 -14.75 18.74 28.24
C ASP A 607 -14.86 20.16 27.64
N THR A 608 -14.29 21.14 28.35
CA THR A 608 -14.29 22.55 27.96
C THR A 608 -12.86 23.01 27.65
N MET A 609 -12.70 23.77 26.57
CA MET A 609 -11.51 24.51 26.24
C MET A 609 -11.83 26.01 26.17
N ILE A 610 -10.95 26.87 26.69
CA ILE A 610 -11.13 28.30 26.60
C ILE A 610 -10.37 28.82 25.38
N ILE A 611 -11.09 29.14 24.32
CA ILE A 611 -10.50 29.67 23.10
C ILE A 611 -10.44 31.20 23.16
N ASP A 612 -9.27 31.76 22.86
CA ASP A 612 -9.04 33.18 22.74
C ASP A 612 -9.25 33.61 21.28
N PHE A 613 -10.42 34.15 20.97
CA PHE A 613 -10.78 34.60 19.63
C PHE A 613 -10.20 35.98 19.26
N GLY A 614 -9.39 36.58 20.14
CA GLY A 614 -8.90 37.93 19.96
C GLY A 614 -9.89 39.00 20.50
N SER A 615 -11.12 38.94 20.03
CA SER A 615 -12.21 39.81 20.50
C SER A 615 -12.76 39.42 21.88
N GLU A 616 -12.86 38.13 22.17
CA GLU A 616 -13.33 37.57 23.44
C GLU A 616 -12.70 36.22 23.74
N LYS A 617 -12.56 35.84 25.02
CA LYS A 617 -12.22 34.50 25.49
C LYS A 617 -13.48 33.71 25.77
N LEU A 618 -13.73 32.67 25.01
CA LEU A 618 -14.98 31.92 25.10
C LEU A 618 -14.71 30.50 25.61
N PRO A 619 -15.38 30.06 26.70
CA PRO A 619 -15.34 28.64 27.08
C PRO A 619 -16.18 27.81 26.08
N CYS A 620 -15.50 27.00 25.27
CA CYS A 620 -16.10 26.15 24.25
C CYS A 620 -16.21 24.72 24.75
N ILE A 621 -17.37 24.11 24.61
CA ILE A 621 -17.63 22.71 24.98
C ILE A 621 -17.42 21.84 23.76
N ILE A 622 -16.67 20.73 23.93
CA ILE A 622 -16.50 19.70 22.91
C ILE A 622 -17.76 18.84 22.87
N THR A 623 -18.55 18.95 21.80
CA THR A 623 -19.83 18.24 21.68
C THR A 623 -19.76 17.03 20.75
N ALA A 624 -18.79 16.99 19.83
CA ALA A 624 -18.68 15.92 18.87
C ALA A 624 -17.22 15.62 18.47
N TYR A 625 -17.02 14.41 17.95
CA TYR A 625 -15.87 14.11 17.11
C TYR A 625 -16.27 14.21 15.64
N TYR A 626 -15.46 14.90 14.84
CA TYR A 626 -15.61 14.97 13.39
C TYR A 626 -14.36 14.46 12.68
N GLN A 627 -14.37 14.40 11.38
CA GLN A 627 -13.23 13.93 10.61
C GLN A 627 -12.77 14.98 9.62
N SER A 628 -11.44 15.18 9.56
CA SER A 628 -10.78 16.07 8.61
C SER A 628 -9.39 15.52 8.26
N PHE A 629 -8.98 15.70 7.00
CA PHE A 629 -7.60 15.47 6.55
C PHE A 629 -6.75 16.73 6.71
N ASN A 630 -7.38 17.87 6.83
CA ASN A 630 -6.66 19.14 6.95
C ASN A 630 -5.73 19.09 8.15
N GLN A 631 -4.52 19.62 7.98
CA GLN A 631 -3.46 19.57 8.99
C GLN A 631 -3.26 18.17 9.59
N LEU A 632 -3.41 17.13 8.76
CA LEU A 632 -3.32 15.71 9.18
C LEU A 632 -4.30 15.34 10.31
N GLY A 633 -5.44 16.03 10.34
CA GLY A 633 -6.45 15.85 11.36
C GLY A 633 -6.17 16.60 12.66
N GLU A 634 -5.18 17.47 12.72
CA GLU A 634 -4.92 18.32 13.91
C GLU A 634 -5.72 19.61 13.87
N VAL A 635 -7.03 19.50 13.77
CA VAL A 635 -7.95 20.65 13.62
C VAL A 635 -9.16 20.56 14.54
N VAL A 636 -9.73 21.71 14.83
CA VAL A 636 -10.97 21.91 15.60
C VAL A 636 -12.01 22.56 14.69
N ARG A 637 -13.22 22.05 14.65
CA ARG A 637 -14.32 22.66 13.89
C ARG A 637 -15.15 23.58 14.77
N LEU A 638 -15.24 24.84 14.37
CA LEU A 638 -16.06 25.85 15.02
C LEU A 638 -17.50 25.80 14.52
N HIS A 639 -18.43 26.27 15.36
CA HIS A 639 -19.81 26.54 14.94
C HIS A 639 -19.85 27.71 13.93
N PRO A 640 -20.78 27.75 12.96
CA PRO A 640 -20.89 28.85 12.02
C PRO A 640 -21.02 30.27 12.66
N ASP A 641 -21.65 30.37 13.83
CA ASP A 641 -21.82 31.61 14.56
C ASP A 641 -20.70 31.89 15.59
N ALA A 642 -19.58 31.15 15.51
CA ALA A 642 -18.44 31.41 16.40
C ALA A 642 -17.88 32.83 16.14
N PRO A 643 -17.40 33.53 17.18
CA PRO A 643 -16.94 34.91 17.06
C PRO A 643 -15.55 35.00 16.47
N VAL A 644 -15.39 34.49 15.23
CA VAL A 644 -14.11 34.49 14.54
C VAL A 644 -13.62 35.92 14.23
N ASP A 645 -12.33 36.11 14.41
CA ASP A 645 -11.65 37.37 14.08
C ASP A 645 -10.81 37.15 12.82
N PRO A 646 -11.11 37.85 11.72
CA PRO A 646 -10.39 37.76 10.45
C PRO A 646 -8.88 38.00 10.54
N GLU A 647 -8.41 38.78 11.52
CA GLU A 647 -6.96 38.99 11.73
C GLU A 647 -6.21 37.72 12.09
N HIS A 648 -6.93 36.73 12.64
CA HIS A 648 -6.36 35.39 12.99
C HIS A 648 -6.53 34.35 11.87
N MET A 649 -7.02 34.76 10.69
CA MET A 649 -7.13 33.88 9.54
C MET A 649 -5.72 33.55 9.01
N THR A 650 -5.39 32.29 8.98
CA THR A 650 -4.05 31.82 8.54
C THR A 650 -4.04 31.12 7.20
N SER A 651 -5.18 30.60 6.77
CA SER A 651 -5.30 29.91 5.49
C SER A 651 -6.75 29.87 5.02
N THR A 652 -6.92 29.77 3.71
CA THR A 652 -8.21 29.55 3.07
C THR A 652 -8.11 28.33 2.14
N MET A 653 -9.20 27.59 1.98
CA MET A 653 -9.32 26.57 0.95
C MET A 653 -9.70 27.19 -0.41
N ALA A 654 -9.79 26.40 -1.46
CA ALA A 654 -10.31 26.89 -2.74
C ALA A 654 -11.74 27.43 -2.59
N PHE A 655 -12.09 28.45 -3.36
CA PHE A 655 -13.47 28.94 -3.44
C PHE A 655 -14.37 27.82 -3.94
N GLN A 656 -15.48 27.61 -3.29
CA GLN A 656 -16.52 26.66 -3.66
C GLN A 656 -17.63 27.40 -4.42
N ILE A 657 -18.12 26.80 -5.47
CA ILE A 657 -19.33 27.27 -6.16
C ILE A 657 -20.38 26.18 -5.98
N ASN A 658 -21.49 26.55 -5.35
CA ASN A 658 -22.65 25.71 -5.18
C ASN A 658 -23.75 26.18 -6.13
N PHE A 659 -24.26 25.29 -6.96
CA PHE A 659 -25.34 25.61 -7.90
C PHE A 659 -26.70 25.45 -7.25
N ASP A 660 -27.61 26.40 -7.57
CA ASP A 660 -28.95 26.44 -6.98
C ASP A 660 -29.97 25.51 -7.69
N ASP A 661 -29.61 24.95 -8.86
CA ASP A 661 -30.50 24.23 -9.78
C ASP A 661 -30.21 22.73 -9.95
N ASP A 662 -29.38 22.13 -9.10
CA ASP A 662 -29.03 20.71 -9.09
C ASP A 662 -28.65 20.15 -10.51
N PRO A 663 -27.57 20.66 -11.14
CA PRO A 663 -27.23 20.34 -12.53
C PRO A 663 -26.75 18.91 -12.71
N SER A 664 -26.99 18.37 -13.91
CA SER A 664 -26.38 17.10 -14.31
C SER A 664 -24.85 17.21 -14.47
N ALA A 665 -24.13 16.12 -14.39
CA ALA A 665 -22.67 16.07 -14.55
C ALA A 665 -22.19 16.72 -15.87
N LYS A 666 -22.97 16.64 -16.94
CA LYS A 666 -22.65 17.30 -18.22
C LYS A 666 -22.77 18.82 -18.11
N GLN A 667 -23.80 19.31 -17.43
CA GLN A 667 -23.97 20.74 -17.19
C GLN A 667 -22.89 21.30 -16.26
N ILE A 668 -22.44 20.52 -15.27
CA ILE A 668 -21.29 20.90 -14.43
C ILE A 668 -20.04 21.09 -15.29
N GLU A 669 -19.74 20.19 -16.21
CA GLU A 669 -18.59 20.32 -17.12
C GLU A 669 -18.72 21.52 -18.07
N GLU A 670 -19.92 21.78 -18.60
CA GLU A 670 -20.19 22.94 -19.45
C GLU A 670 -20.00 24.27 -18.65
N ARG A 671 -20.53 24.34 -17.42
CA ARG A 671 -20.34 25.48 -16.52
C ARG A 671 -18.90 25.67 -16.09
N LYS A 672 -18.20 24.58 -15.79
CA LYS A 672 -16.76 24.60 -15.49
C LYS A 672 -15.97 25.29 -16.63
N ALA A 673 -16.26 24.96 -17.88
CA ALA A 673 -15.59 25.57 -19.03
C ALA A 673 -15.87 27.07 -19.13
N ILE A 674 -17.10 27.51 -18.84
CA ILE A 674 -17.48 28.94 -18.83
C ILE A 674 -16.77 29.68 -17.69
N ILE A 675 -16.75 29.09 -16.48
CA ILE A 675 -16.07 29.67 -15.31
C ILE A 675 -14.57 29.78 -15.58
N ALA A 676 -13.93 28.72 -16.08
CA ALA A 676 -12.50 28.71 -16.39
C ALA A 676 -12.12 29.79 -17.43
N ALA A 677 -12.99 30.10 -18.40
CA ALA A 677 -12.77 31.17 -19.36
C ALA A 677 -12.82 32.58 -18.75
N ASN A 678 -13.44 32.73 -17.56
CA ASN A 678 -13.61 34.01 -16.86
C ASN A 678 -12.71 34.17 -15.63
N PHE A 679 -12.07 33.06 -15.19
CA PHE A 679 -11.05 32.99 -14.15
C PHE A 679 -9.77 32.42 -14.76
N THR A 680 -9.20 33.16 -15.73
CA THR A 680 -8.15 32.65 -16.65
C THR A 680 -6.82 32.30 -16.00
N ASN A 681 -6.54 32.81 -14.82
CA ASN A 681 -5.29 32.56 -14.08
C ASN A 681 -5.48 31.53 -12.96
N ASP A 682 -6.70 31.03 -12.77
CA ASP A 682 -7.07 30.18 -11.66
C ASP A 682 -7.32 28.76 -12.10
N LYS A 683 -7.12 27.82 -11.19
CA LYS A 683 -7.42 26.41 -11.44
C LYS A 683 -8.89 26.14 -11.11
N VAL A 684 -9.67 25.80 -12.13
CA VAL A 684 -11.10 25.46 -11.98
C VAL A 684 -11.29 23.97 -12.08
N GLU A 685 -11.81 23.36 -11.06
CA GLU A 685 -11.94 21.91 -10.91
C GLU A 685 -13.34 21.50 -10.47
N THR A 686 -13.82 20.37 -10.96
CA THR A 686 -14.98 19.69 -10.37
C THR A 686 -14.63 19.17 -8.96
N CYS A 687 -15.62 18.86 -8.14
CA CYS A 687 -15.42 18.31 -6.80
C CYS A 687 -14.49 17.08 -6.79
N ALA A 688 -14.68 16.15 -7.74
CA ALA A 688 -13.85 14.94 -7.83
C ALA A 688 -12.40 15.24 -8.23
N GLU A 689 -12.19 16.19 -9.16
CA GLU A 689 -10.85 16.63 -9.57
C GLU A 689 -10.16 17.36 -8.41
N TYR A 690 -10.89 18.20 -7.67
CA TYR A 690 -10.36 18.90 -6.51
C TYR A 690 -9.87 17.93 -5.42
N VAL A 691 -10.67 16.93 -5.08
CA VAL A 691 -10.27 15.86 -4.14
C VAL A 691 -9.01 15.15 -4.64
N ALA A 692 -8.99 14.76 -5.91
CA ALA A 692 -7.84 14.05 -6.50
C ALA A 692 -6.56 14.90 -6.46
N SER A 693 -6.68 16.22 -6.68
CA SER A 693 -5.53 17.11 -6.64
C SER A 693 -5.08 17.46 -5.22
N CYS A 694 -5.99 17.53 -4.23
CA CYS A 694 -5.62 17.67 -2.82
C CYS A 694 -4.77 16.49 -2.33
N ILE A 695 -5.13 15.26 -2.75
CA ILE A 695 -4.42 14.04 -2.32
C ILE A 695 -3.12 13.83 -3.11
N ASN A 696 -3.09 14.20 -4.39
CA ASN A 696 -1.93 14.16 -5.32
C ASN A 696 -1.18 12.81 -5.44
N VAL A 697 -1.71 11.70 -4.93
CA VAL A 697 -1.11 10.35 -5.04
C VAL A 697 -1.79 9.47 -6.07
N VAL A 698 -2.86 9.93 -6.69
CA VAL A 698 -3.71 9.16 -7.61
C VAL A 698 -2.93 8.55 -8.78
N PRO A 699 -2.03 9.27 -9.48
CA PRO A 699 -1.25 8.69 -10.58
C PRO A 699 -0.40 7.51 -10.12
N THR A 700 0.20 7.61 -8.94
CA THR A 700 1.00 6.54 -8.33
C THR A 700 0.14 5.33 -7.99
N MET A 701 -1.04 5.57 -7.42
CA MET A 701 -2.01 4.51 -7.11
C MET A 701 -2.45 3.74 -8.36
N LEU A 702 -2.72 4.45 -9.45
CA LEU A 702 -3.05 3.82 -10.74
C LEU A 702 -1.89 2.96 -11.27
N ALA A 703 -0.66 3.43 -11.20
CA ALA A 703 0.51 2.66 -11.62
C ALA A 703 0.66 1.37 -10.80
N VAL A 704 0.52 1.45 -9.47
CA VAL A 704 0.53 0.28 -8.58
C VAL A 704 -0.62 -0.67 -8.90
N GLN A 705 -1.83 -0.16 -9.16
CA GLN A 705 -3.00 -0.97 -9.53
C GLN A 705 -2.75 -1.80 -10.80
N TRP A 706 -2.17 -1.22 -11.85
CA TRP A 706 -1.81 -1.93 -13.08
C TRP A 706 -0.71 -2.96 -12.85
N LEU A 707 0.28 -2.63 -12.04
CA LEU A 707 1.33 -3.58 -11.63
C LEU A 707 0.74 -4.78 -10.89
N LEU A 708 -0.18 -4.54 -9.94
CA LEU A 708 -0.90 -5.57 -9.22
C LEU A 708 -1.70 -6.49 -10.14
N LEU A 709 -2.40 -5.90 -11.09
CA LEU A 709 -3.15 -6.67 -12.07
C LEU A 709 -2.23 -7.55 -12.90
N ALA A 710 -1.09 -7.03 -13.37
CA ALA A 710 -0.10 -7.79 -14.12
C ALA A 710 0.46 -8.97 -13.31
N ILE A 711 0.81 -8.74 -12.05
CA ILE A 711 1.26 -9.80 -11.13
C ILE A 711 0.16 -10.85 -10.93
N THR A 712 -1.08 -10.40 -10.71
CA THR A 712 -2.24 -11.29 -10.53
C THR A 712 -2.46 -12.16 -11.76
N VAL A 713 -2.42 -11.59 -12.96
CA VAL A 713 -2.51 -12.33 -14.24
C VAL A 713 -1.41 -13.38 -14.33
N LEU A 714 -0.17 -13.01 -14.04
CA LEU A 714 0.97 -13.94 -14.05
C LEU A 714 0.76 -15.11 -13.08
N VAL A 715 0.35 -14.84 -11.84
CA VAL A 715 0.08 -15.86 -10.82
C VAL A 715 -1.07 -16.76 -11.26
N VAL A 716 -2.15 -16.22 -11.80
CA VAL A 716 -3.29 -16.99 -12.30
C VAL A 716 -2.88 -17.90 -13.43
N ILE A 717 -2.06 -17.43 -14.38
CA ILE A 717 -1.49 -18.26 -15.45
C ILE A 717 -0.70 -19.44 -14.86
N LEU A 718 0.23 -19.17 -13.96
CA LEU A 718 1.10 -20.19 -13.37
C LEU A 718 0.30 -21.23 -12.56
N VAL A 719 -0.66 -20.78 -11.73
CA VAL A 719 -1.52 -21.67 -10.95
C VAL A 719 -2.38 -22.52 -11.88
N THR A 720 -2.98 -21.93 -12.92
CA THR A 720 -3.81 -22.65 -13.88
C THR A 720 -3.01 -23.72 -14.62
N ILE A 721 -1.83 -23.39 -15.13
CA ILE A 721 -0.95 -24.37 -15.80
C ILE A 721 -0.58 -25.51 -14.85
N LEU A 722 -0.13 -25.17 -13.62
CA LEU A 722 0.25 -26.17 -12.63
C LEU A 722 -0.86 -27.16 -12.34
N MET A 723 -2.04 -26.63 -12.04
CA MET A 723 -3.19 -27.45 -11.64
C MET A 723 -3.76 -28.23 -12.82
N GLU A 724 -3.81 -27.63 -14.00
CA GLU A 724 -4.31 -28.31 -15.21
C GLU A 724 -3.39 -29.47 -15.63
N VAL A 725 -2.07 -29.25 -15.71
CA VAL A 725 -1.10 -30.31 -15.97
C VAL A 725 -1.20 -31.42 -14.92
N SER A 726 -1.46 -31.05 -13.68
CA SER A 726 -1.68 -31.97 -12.59
C SER A 726 -2.91 -32.83 -12.79
N PHE A 727 -4.05 -32.22 -13.13
CA PHE A 727 -5.32 -32.89 -13.35
C PHE A 727 -5.28 -33.82 -14.56
N ILE A 728 -4.71 -33.37 -15.69
CA ILE A 728 -4.54 -34.20 -16.89
C ILE A 728 -3.69 -35.44 -16.59
N ALA A 729 -2.68 -35.28 -15.77
CA ALA A 729 -1.82 -36.40 -15.39
C ALA A 729 -2.50 -37.39 -14.45
N ASP A 730 -3.34 -36.93 -13.51
CA ASP A 730 -4.13 -37.80 -12.63
C ASP A 730 -5.27 -38.49 -13.33
N GLU A 731 -5.89 -37.81 -14.27
CA GLU A 731 -7.05 -38.27 -15.02
C GLU A 731 -6.65 -39.00 -16.34
N LYS A 732 -5.36 -39.28 -16.53
CA LYS A 732 -4.83 -39.91 -17.77
C LYS A 732 -5.60 -41.17 -18.18
N SER A 733 -5.89 -42.09 -17.23
CA SER A 733 -6.65 -43.31 -17.47
C SER A 733 -8.13 -43.02 -17.82
N GLN A 734 -8.73 -42.04 -17.18
CA GLN A 734 -10.12 -41.66 -17.47
C GLN A 734 -10.20 -41.01 -18.85
N ILE A 735 -9.26 -40.15 -19.20
CA ILE A 735 -9.17 -39.48 -20.52
C ILE A 735 -8.98 -40.56 -21.60
N ALA A 736 -8.11 -41.55 -21.38
CA ALA A 736 -7.90 -42.69 -22.32
C ALA A 736 -9.18 -43.51 -22.50
N LEU A 737 -9.91 -43.79 -21.42
CA LEU A 737 -11.22 -44.47 -21.45
C LEU A 737 -12.25 -43.68 -22.26
N LEU A 738 -12.37 -42.37 -21.99
CA LEU A 738 -13.30 -41.49 -22.72
C LEU A 738 -12.97 -41.46 -24.21
N LYS A 739 -11.72 -41.48 -24.60
CA LYS A 739 -11.26 -41.59 -25.99
C LYS A 739 -11.58 -42.98 -26.60
N ALA A 740 -11.42 -44.07 -25.85
CA ALA A 740 -11.76 -45.39 -26.29
C ALA A 740 -13.27 -45.55 -26.57
N ILE A 741 -14.12 -44.89 -25.84
CA ILE A 741 -15.58 -44.83 -26.03
C ILE A 741 -15.97 -43.87 -27.19
N GLY A 742 -15.02 -43.21 -27.84
CA GLY A 742 -15.26 -42.33 -28.99
C GLY A 742 -15.54 -40.90 -28.69
N ILE A 743 -15.27 -40.39 -27.47
CA ILE A 743 -15.41 -38.97 -27.15
C ILE A 743 -14.32 -38.14 -27.83
N LYS A 744 -14.71 -37.17 -28.65
CA LYS A 744 -13.80 -36.27 -29.40
C LYS A 744 -12.93 -35.44 -28.45
N ASN A 745 -11.68 -35.19 -28.84
CA ASN A 745 -10.74 -34.37 -28.08
C ASN A 745 -11.31 -33.00 -27.72
N SER A 746 -12.08 -32.38 -28.62
CA SER A 746 -12.71 -31.05 -28.36
C SER A 746 -13.66 -31.05 -27.14
N LYS A 747 -14.36 -32.19 -26.90
CA LYS A 747 -15.23 -32.31 -25.72
C LYS A 747 -14.43 -32.48 -24.43
N ILE A 748 -13.25 -33.12 -24.51
CA ILE A 748 -12.32 -33.25 -23.38
C ILE A 748 -11.72 -31.88 -23.05
N TYR A 749 -11.24 -31.12 -24.05
CA TYR A 749 -10.73 -29.75 -23.80
C TYR A 749 -11.80 -28.87 -23.17
N ARG A 750 -13.03 -28.88 -23.72
CA ARG A 750 -14.16 -28.12 -23.17
C ARG A 750 -14.50 -28.52 -21.72
N TRP A 751 -14.40 -29.81 -21.38
CA TRP A 751 -14.57 -30.28 -20.00
C TRP A 751 -13.52 -29.66 -19.07
N HIS A 752 -12.25 -29.74 -19.41
CA HIS A 752 -11.15 -29.19 -18.64
C HIS A 752 -11.24 -27.68 -18.49
N VAL A 753 -11.46 -26.94 -19.57
CA VAL A 753 -11.61 -25.48 -19.56
C VAL A 753 -12.81 -25.03 -18.70
N LEU A 754 -13.96 -25.68 -18.88
CA LEU A 754 -15.18 -25.30 -18.17
C LEU A 754 -15.05 -25.42 -16.66
N ARG A 755 -14.37 -26.45 -16.21
CA ARG A 755 -14.06 -26.70 -14.82
C ARG A 755 -13.26 -25.55 -14.17
N PHE A 756 -12.24 -25.05 -14.86
CA PHE A 756 -11.48 -23.89 -14.38
C PHE A 756 -12.29 -22.59 -14.42
N VAL A 757 -13.05 -22.37 -15.49
CA VAL A 757 -13.93 -21.19 -15.59
C VAL A 757 -14.95 -21.16 -14.46
N ILE A 758 -15.59 -22.30 -14.15
CA ILE A 758 -16.57 -22.37 -13.02
C ILE A 758 -15.88 -21.97 -11.69
N VAL A 759 -14.70 -22.54 -11.43
CA VAL A 759 -13.93 -22.28 -10.21
C VAL A 759 -13.49 -20.81 -10.14
N THR A 760 -13.04 -20.24 -11.26
CA THR A 760 -12.63 -18.85 -11.36
C THR A 760 -13.80 -17.90 -11.15
N VAL A 761 -14.93 -18.12 -11.83
CA VAL A 761 -16.12 -17.28 -11.65
C VAL A 761 -16.59 -17.29 -10.20
N PHE A 762 -16.58 -18.46 -9.55
CA PHE A 762 -16.91 -18.55 -8.12
C PHE A 762 -15.92 -17.76 -7.26
N ALA A 763 -14.62 -17.86 -7.55
CA ALA A 763 -13.59 -17.10 -6.84
C ALA A 763 -13.76 -15.58 -7.05
N MET A 764 -14.14 -15.13 -8.25
CA MET A 764 -14.39 -13.72 -8.56
C MET A 764 -15.61 -13.18 -7.82
N ILE A 765 -16.70 -13.93 -7.77
CA ILE A 765 -17.89 -13.55 -6.98
C ILE A 765 -17.52 -13.41 -5.49
N LEU A 766 -16.74 -14.34 -4.97
CA LEU A 766 -16.30 -14.30 -3.58
C LEU A 766 -15.36 -13.09 -3.32
N ALA A 767 -14.44 -12.80 -4.24
CA ALA A 767 -13.56 -11.65 -4.14
C ALA A 767 -14.34 -10.33 -4.18
N ALA A 768 -15.32 -10.21 -5.09
CA ALA A 768 -16.17 -9.02 -5.18
C ALA A 768 -16.98 -8.82 -3.89
N ALA A 769 -17.57 -9.87 -3.34
CA ALA A 769 -18.31 -9.81 -2.09
C ALA A 769 -17.45 -9.42 -0.87
N LEU A 770 -16.19 -9.87 -0.85
CA LEU A 770 -15.26 -9.58 0.23
C LEU A 770 -14.48 -8.27 0.03
N SER A 771 -14.55 -7.63 -1.14
CA SER A 771 -13.72 -6.47 -1.49
C SER A 771 -13.92 -5.29 -0.55
N ILE A 772 -15.16 -4.93 -0.23
CA ILE A 772 -15.49 -3.80 0.65
C ILE A 772 -15.06 -4.09 2.10
N PRO A 773 -15.44 -5.22 2.74
CA PRO A 773 -14.96 -5.55 4.07
C PRO A 773 -13.44 -5.61 4.18
N ALA A 774 -12.76 -6.14 3.15
CA ALA A 774 -11.30 -6.21 3.14
C ALA A 774 -10.67 -4.83 2.97
N THR A 775 -11.23 -3.96 2.12
CA THR A 775 -10.77 -2.58 1.97
C THR A 775 -10.93 -1.82 3.29
N ASN A 776 -12.08 -1.93 3.95
CA ASN A 776 -12.29 -1.34 5.27
C ASN A 776 -11.27 -1.84 6.30
N LEU A 777 -11.03 -3.14 6.36
CA LEU A 777 -10.12 -3.71 7.35
C LEU A 777 -8.66 -3.28 7.15
N CYS A 778 -8.22 -3.16 5.89
CA CYS A 778 -6.81 -2.93 5.56
C CYS A 778 -6.48 -1.46 5.32
N ILE A 779 -7.39 -0.69 4.72
CA ILE A 779 -7.14 0.69 4.26
C ILE A 779 -7.68 1.73 5.24
N SER A 780 -8.87 1.52 5.83
CA SER A 780 -9.44 2.51 6.77
C SER A 780 -8.52 2.86 7.95
N PRO A 781 -7.74 1.93 8.54
CA PRO A 781 -6.79 2.30 9.60
C PRO A 781 -5.74 3.32 9.15
N ILE A 782 -5.32 3.26 7.87
CA ILE A 782 -4.33 4.19 7.32
C ILE A 782 -4.92 5.60 7.25
N PHE A 783 -6.13 5.74 6.71
CA PHE A 783 -6.84 7.01 6.70
C PHE A 783 -7.18 7.50 8.13
N GLY A 784 -7.42 6.57 9.05
CA GLY A 784 -7.63 6.88 10.47
C GLY A 784 -6.44 7.54 11.15
N MET A 785 -5.22 7.23 10.70
CA MET A 785 -3.99 7.92 11.17
C MET A 785 -3.94 9.39 10.74
N MET A 786 -4.76 9.79 9.77
CA MET A 786 -4.86 11.14 9.24
C MET A 786 -6.16 11.84 9.66
N GLY A 787 -6.91 11.30 10.62
CA GLY A 787 -8.13 11.92 11.13
C GLY A 787 -9.44 11.43 10.49
N VAL A 788 -9.40 10.55 9.48
CA VAL A 788 -10.60 10.07 8.77
C VAL A 788 -10.82 8.58 9.01
N SER A 789 -11.74 8.25 9.89
CA SER A 789 -12.02 6.86 10.30
C SER A 789 -13.21 6.21 9.58
N LYS A 790 -14.18 7.00 9.12
CA LYS A 790 -15.36 6.52 8.39
C LYS A 790 -15.28 6.94 6.93
N ILE A 791 -14.97 5.99 6.04
CA ILE A 791 -14.84 6.24 4.61
C ILE A 791 -15.99 5.58 3.86
N ASN A 792 -16.68 6.37 3.05
CA ASN A 792 -17.67 5.88 2.08
C ASN A 792 -16.98 5.58 0.76
N TYR A 793 -16.59 4.31 0.55
CA TYR A 793 -15.89 3.92 -0.66
C TYR A 793 -16.72 4.14 -1.93
N ALA A 794 -16.09 4.71 -2.95
CA ALA A 794 -16.68 4.86 -4.26
C ALA A 794 -16.58 3.54 -5.04
N ILE A 795 -17.72 2.88 -5.21
CA ILE A 795 -17.81 1.56 -5.83
C ILE A 795 -18.22 1.73 -7.28
N ASN A 796 -17.33 1.39 -8.20
CA ASN A 796 -17.68 1.27 -9.62
C ASN A 796 -18.10 -0.17 -9.94
N ALA A 797 -19.40 -0.42 -10.06
CA ALA A 797 -19.95 -1.76 -10.28
C ALA A 797 -19.41 -2.41 -11.57
N LEU A 798 -19.21 -1.63 -12.64
CA LEU A 798 -18.66 -2.15 -13.90
C LEU A 798 -17.24 -2.70 -13.70
N GLN A 799 -16.41 -1.97 -12.96
CA GLN A 799 -15.02 -2.38 -12.68
C GLN A 799 -14.97 -3.61 -11.77
N ILE A 800 -15.77 -3.63 -10.69
CA ILE A 800 -15.72 -4.67 -9.66
C ILE A 800 -16.34 -5.99 -10.13
N PHE A 801 -17.43 -5.94 -10.88
CA PHE A 801 -18.17 -7.15 -11.28
C PHE A 801 -17.87 -7.63 -12.70
N LEU A 802 -17.40 -6.76 -13.59
CA LEU A 802 -17.24 -7.11 -15.00
C LEU A 802 -15.80 -6.94 -15.48
N LEU A 803 -15.19 -5.75 -15.38
CA LEU A 803 -13.93 -5.44 -16.03
C LEU A 803 -12.77 -6.30 -15.46
N TYR A 804 -12.43 -6.13 -14.19
CA TYR A 804 -11.30 -6.82 -13.58
C TYR A 804 -11.54 -8.33 -13.43
N PRO A 805 -12.70 -8.81 -12.94
CA PRO A 805 -13.03 -10.24 -12.96
C PRO A 805 -13.01 -10.83 -14.38
N GLY A 806 -13.50 -10.09 -15.37
CA GLY A 806 -13.51 -10.51 -16.77
C GLY A 806 -12.11 -10.78 -17.31
N ILE A 807 -11.13 -9.92 -17.00
CA ILE A 807 -9.73 -10.11 -17.38
C ILE A 807 -9.20 -11.44 -16.82
N ILE A 808 -9.48 -11.74 -15.56
CA ILE A 808 -9.00 -12.99 -14.91
C ILE A 808 -9.71 -14.23 -15.47
N VAL A 809 -11.01 -14.15 -15.74
CA VAL A 809 -11.78 -15.25 -16.37
C VAL A 809 -11.26 -15.54 -17.78
N ILE A 810 -11.01 -14.51 -18.59
CA ILE A 810 -10.47 -14.63 -19.94
C ILE A 810 -9.05 -15.22 -19.89
N THR A 811 -8.21 -14.74 -18.99
CA THR A 811 -6.86 -15.25 -18.77
C THR A 811 -6.88 -16.74 -18.40
N THR A 812 -7.76 -17.11 -17.47
CA THR A 812 -7.93 -18.52 -17.06
C THR A 812 -8.44 -19.38 -18.20
N LEU A 813 -9.41 -18.87 -18.99
CA LEU A 813 -9.98 -19.60 -20.15
C LEU A 813 -8.89 -19.89 -21.19
N ILE A 814 -8.11 -18.89 -21.58
CA ILE A 814 -7.04 -19.02 -22.56
C ILE A 814 -5.96 -19.98 -22.04
N THR A 815 -5.52 -19.80 -20.80
CA THR A 815 -4.47 -20.61 -20.19
C THR A 815 -4.90 -22.07 -20.02
N ALA A 816 -6.11 -22.31 -19.53
CA ALA A 816 -6.66 -23.67 -19.39
C ALA A 816 -6.85 -24.33 -20.76
N PHE A 817 -7.29 -23.59 -21.78
CA PHE A 817 -7.41 -24.12 -23.14
C PHE A 817 -6.05 -24.54 -23.71
N LEU A 818 -5.06 -23.68 -23.67
CA LEU A 818 -3.71 -23.97 -24.17
C LEU A 818 -3.08 -25.17 -23.43
N THR A 819 -3.25 -25.22 -22.12
CA THR A 819 -2.69 -26.30 -21.30
C THR A 819 -3.43 -27.61 -21.54
N SER A 820 -4.76 -27.60 -21.74
CA SER A 820 -5.58 -28.79 -22.02
C SER A 820 -5.22 -29.46 -23.33
N LEU A 821 -4.59 -28.77 -24.28
CA LEU A 821 -4.09 -29.36 -25.53
C LEU A 821 -3.06 -30.44 -25.28
N SER A 822 -2.37 -30.42 -24.14
CA SER A 822 -1.44 -31.48 -23.75
C SER A 822 -2.10 -32.87 -23.58
N SER A 823 -3.43 -32.87 -23.31
CA SER A 823 -4.20 -34.14 -23.26
C SER A 823 -4.33 -34.84 -24.61
N ARG A 824 -3.96 -34.17 -25.74
CA ARG A 824 -3.94 -34.78 -27.07
C ARG A 824 -2.96 -35.94 -27.15
N SER A 825 -1.84 -35.88 -26.43
CA SER A 825 -0.78 -36.90 -26.41
C SER A 825 -1.23 -38.21 -25.75
N ILE A 826 -2.34 -38.24 -25.00
CA ILE A 826 -2.89 -39.43 -24.36
C ILE A 826 -3.62 -40.25 -25.41
N LYS A 827 -3.17 -41.51 -25.62
CA LYS A 827 -3.79 -42.43 -26.57
C LYS A 827 -4.83 -43.32 -25.89
N SER A 828 -5.79 -43.82 -26.65
CA SER A 828 -6.78 -44.81 -26.17
C SER A 828 -6.12 -46.15 -25.72
N SER A 829 -4.98 -46.50 -26.31
CA SER A 829 -4.18 -47.65 -25.85
C SER A 829 -3.58 -47.52 -24.44
N ASP A 830 -3.52 -46.32 -23.89
CA ASP A 830 -3.06 -46.07 -22.50
C ASP A 830 -4.04 -46.66 -21.45
N THR A 831 -5.20 -47.19 -21.91
CA THR A 831 -6.15 -47.95 -21.04
C THR A 831 -5.59 -49.30 -20.65
N ALA A 832 -4.70 -49.93 -21.45
CA ALA A 832 -4.08 -51.21 -21.16
C ALA A 832 -3.20 -51.21 -19.87
N ASN A 833 -2.87 -50.05 -19.34
CA ASN A 833 -2.12 -49.88 -18.07
C ASN A 833 -3.04 -49.68 -16.83
N ILE A 834 -4.33 -50.04 -16.95
CA ILE A 834 -5.32 -49.87 -15.86
C ILE A 834 -5.36 -51.10 -14.92
N GLU A 835 -4.70 -52.24 -15.27
CA GLU A 835 -4.58 -53.41 -14.38
C GLU A 835 -3.47 -53.30 -13.34
#